data_c96dc078493baa0855b4d73ab40d9a04
#
_entry.id   c96dc078493baa0855b4d73ab40d9a04
#
_cell.length_a   1.000
_cell.length_b   1.000
_cell.length_c   1.000
_cell.angle_alpha   90.00
_cell.angle_beta   90.00
_cell.angle_gamma   90.00
#
_symmetry.space_group_name_H-M   'P 1'
#
loop_
_entity.id
_entity.type
_entity.pdbx_description
1 polymer ?
#
loop_
_entity_poly.entity_id
_entity_poly.type
_entity_poly.pdbx_seq_one_letter_code
_entity_poly.pdbx_strand_id
1 'polypeptide(L)'
;MNRHVEALAEEFLGRGDDVRVLAPFDPPGRVSRVLHRAATEPRQLPDYLTPLGRTVGFGANGSVSNLAPFPGSGVFAPRREVRAGDFDVIHVHEPLAPLVGWNATLGSRTPVVGTFHAYSTKPMPNYIANAAGARRLCNRLSARIAVSEAAAWTGRRWYGGDYTIVPNGVDVDAAPSAPASTGGDLRILFVGRPEERKGLPILLTALGALVEHVPCRLTVIGADREDVLRYVADPELMQWIDVRGRVSGESLWTELHGADVLCAPSLSGESFGMVLTEAFAAGTPVIASAIAGYSDVVSDGVDGLLVPPGDPQRLAEELQRVHHERDRLRAMGEAARRSAQRYAWPRVADQVAEVYERAIELPRPAGRGERLAHWAGVRPADGLPHRPARRLPSLDPAPARAGNRGRQVARRIGLGVAGALGVGLTVLAAQKIGVDNVVESIVRSNFTWVLVACALMAVSLFFRAASWYWIARAALPNRPVRRRDVTSATMIGVLMSATLPARLGEPARALALARRTGRMRETFPVLLGTLVSQTLLNLIALALLGVIIVSTTPLFHSGTQKLFLFSLVPLIVLLVVLTAPLLMRRNGNGRLARLGAAIHRALIQVRAGLAVFRDPRRGAAAAAAQLGAWAIQLSACWALLYALGLDGEAGIGAAAAVLFAVNVTAVVPATPSNIGVFQLAVISVLHTGFGVGTADALAYGVILQAVEIATAVALGLPALVREGLTWSDLRVQALSTAPVRLESKPRDRSGASREGAI
;
A
#
# COMPACT_ATOMS: atom_id res chain seq x y z
N MET A 1 -6.84 -18.53 0.42
CA MET A 1 -7.68 -18.84 1.59
C MET A 1 -9.00 -19.50 1.19
N ASN A 2 -9.87 -18.91 0.34
CA ASN A 2 -11.15 -19.55 -0.02
C ASN A 2 -10.96 -20.97 -0.58
N ARG A 3 -10.14 -21.14 -1.63
CA ARG A 3 -9.82 -22.47 -2.19
C ARG A 3 -9.28 -23.46 -1.15
N HIS A 4 -8.45 -22.97 -0.21
CA HIS A 4 -7.92 -23.79 0.85
C HIS A 4 -9.02 -24.28 1.81
N VAL A 5 -9.94 -23.41 2.19
CA VAL A 5 -11.06 -23.77 3.08
C VAL A 5 -12.04 -24.73 2.38
N GLU A 6 -12.37 -24.45 1.11
CA GLU A 6 -13.25 -25.30 0.31
C GLU A 6 -12.66 -26.72 0.16
N ALA A 7 -11.41 -26.83 -0.31
CA ALA A 7 -10.78 -28.13 -0.50
C ALA A 7 -10.58 -28.91 0.80
N LEU A 8 -10.23 -28.23 1.90
CA LEU A 8 -10.13 -28.87 3.21
C LEU A 8 -11.52 -29.36 3.70
N ALA A 9 -12.58 -28.60 3.47
CA ALA A 9 -13.94 -29.01 3.82
C ALA A 9 -14.38 -30.22 2.99
N GLU A 10 -14.12 -30.22 1.69
CA GLU A 10 -14.43 -31.34 0.79
C GLU A 10 -13.69 -32.62 1.18
N GLU A 11 -12.41 -32.49 1.59
CA GLU A 11 -11.63 -33.62 2.06
C GLU A 11 -12.21 -34.22 3.34
N PHE A 12 -12.61 -33.44 4.34
CA PHE A 12 -13.24 -33.93 5.56
C PHE A 12 -14.63 -34.53 5.30
N LEU A 13 -15.44 -33.90 4.44
CA LEU A 13 -16.72 -34.46 4.01
C LEU A 13 -16.55 -35.83 3.33
N GLY A 14 -15.50 -35.97 2.48
CA GLY A 14 -15.15 -37.22 1.83
C GLY A 14 -14.76 -38.33 2.81
N ARG A 15 -14.28 -37.97 4.02
CA ARG A 15 -13.96 -38.89 5.12
C ARG A 15 -15.17 -39.26 5.97
N GLY A 16 -16.33 -38.62 5.76
CA GLY A 16 -17.55 -38.85 6.51
C GLY A 16 -17.76 -37.92 7.72
N ASP A 17 -16.92 -36.88 7.86
CA ASP A 17 -17.10 -35.86 8.88
C ASP A 17 -18.27 -34.92 8.52
N ASP A 18 -19.01 -34.42 9.53
CA ASP A 18 -20.01 -33.38 9.36
C ASP A 18 -19.36 -32.00 9.38
N VAL A 19 -19.28 -31.35 8.21
CA VAL A 19 -18.57 -30.09 8.02
C VAL A 19 -19.53 -28.95 7.71
N ARG A 20 -19.41 -27.86 8.46
CA ARG A 20 -20.14 -26.61 8.20
C ARG A 20 -19.20 -25.43 8.04
N VAL A 21 -19.21 -24.80 6.88
CA VAL A 21 -18.38 -23.62 6.58
C VAL A 21 -19.21 -22.36 6.79
N LEU A 22 -18.73 -21.46 7.66
CA LEU A 22 -19.32 -20.16 7.88
C LEU A 22 -18.46 -19.11 7.14
N ALA A 23 -18.99 -18.51 6.09
CA ALA A 23 -18.24 -17.53 5.31
C ALA A 23 -19.08 -16.30 4.95
N PRO A 24 -18.46 -15.11 4.87
CA PRO A 24 -19.11 -13.95 4.26
C PRO A 24 -19.41 -14.23 2.79
N PHE A 25 -20.61 -13.84 2.34
CA PHE A 25 -21.06 -14.04 0.97
C PHE A 25 -21.77 -12.80 0.43
N ASP A 26 -21.41 -12.39 -0.78
CA ASP A 26 -22.02 -11.28 -1.49
C ASP A 26 -22.92 -11.79 -2.61
N PRO A 27 -24.26 -11.75 -2.42
CA PRO A 27 -25.18 -12.14 -3.48
C PRO A 27 -25.02 -11.22 -4.70
N PRO A 28 -25.26 -11.74 -5.93
CA PRO A 28 -25.19 -10.92 -7.14
C PRO A 28 -26.23 -9.79 -7.07
N GLY A 29 -25.81 -8.55 -7.39
CA GLY A 29 -26.72 -7.41 -7.34
C GLY A 29 -26.03 -6.06 -7.54
N ARG A 30 -26.83 -4.99 -7.68
CA ARG A 30 -26.31 -3.63 -7.86
C ARG A 30 -25.43 -3.18 -6.69
N VAL A 31 -25.81 -3.52 -5.47
CA VAL A 31 -25.08 -3.17 -4.24
C VAL A 31 -23.73 -3.86 -4.21
N SER A 32 -23.66 -5.16 -4.48
CA SER A 32 -22.39 -5.90 -4.52
C SER A 32 -21.46 -5.38 -5.61
N ARG A 33 -21.98 -5.01 -6.79
CA ARG A 33 -21.21 -4.36 -7.85
C ARG A 33 -20.56 -3.04 -7.40
N VAL A 34 -21.26 -2.23 -6.63
CA VAL A 34 -20.74 -0.97 -6.09
C VAL A 34 -19.68 -1.24 -5.02
N LEU A 35 -19.94 -2.16 -4.09
CA LEU A 35 -19.05 -2.47 -2.97
C LEU A 35 -17.74 -3.15 -3.43
N HIS A 36 -17.81 -4.03 -4.42
CA HIS A 36 -16.64 -4.80 -4.91
C HIS A 36 -16.09 -4.31 -6.25
N ARG A 37 -16.77 -3.36 -6.92
CA ARG A 37 -16.38 -2.82 -8.24
C ARG A 37 -16.19 -3.90 -9.33
N ALA A 38 -16.78 -5.05 -9.15
CA ALA A 38 -16.78 -6.17 -10.09
C ALA A 38 -18.15 -6.81 -10.15
N ALA A 39 -18.50 -7.40 -11.28
CA ALA A 39 -19.67 -8.24 -11.38
C ALA A 39 -19.42 -9.49 -10.52
N THR A 40 -20.31 -9.78 -9.58
CA THR A 40 -20.37 -11.06 -8.90
C THR A 40 -21.18 -12.01 -9.77
N GLU A 41 -20.53 -13.06 -10.25
CA GLU A 41 -21.26 -14.12 -10.99
C GLU A 41 -22.18 -14.88 -10.02
N PRO A 42 -23.37 -15.30 -10.48
CA PRO A 42 -24.23 -16.18 -9.69
C PRO A 42 -23.47 -17.49 -9.47
N ARG A 43 -23.14 -17.80 -8.22
CA ARG A 43 -22.53 -19.08 -7.84
C ARG A 43 -23.55 -19.85 -6.98
N GLN A 44 -23.81 -21.09 -7.32
CA GLN A 44 -24.51 -22.00 -6.41
C GLN A 44 -23.59 -22.23 -5.20
N LEU A 45 -24.15 -22.05 -4.02
CA LEU A 45 -23.43 -22.30 -2.78
C LEU A 45 -23.47 -23.79 -2.49
N PRO A 46 -22.35 -24.42 -2.06
CA PRO A 46 -22.38 -25.78 -1.54
C PRO A 46 -23.28 -25.89 -0.31
N ASP A 47 -23.90 -27.03 -0.11
CA ASP A 47 -24.83 -27.27 1.02
C ASP A 47 -24.16 -27.09 2.39
N TYR A 48 -22.87 -27.40 2.48
CA TYR A 48 -22.08 -27.22 3.69
C TYR A 48 -21.73 -25.75 4.02
N LEU A 49 -22.02 -24.80 3.11
CA LEU A 49 -21.68 -23.39 3.29
C LEU A 49 -22.87 -22.57 3.78
N THR A 50 -22.74 -21.98 4.96
CA THR A 50 -23.70 -21.04 5.53
C THR A 50 -23.24 -19.60 5.30
N PRO A 51 -23.98 -18.79 4.52
CA PRO A 51 -23.60 -17.42 4.24
C PRO A 51 -23.87 -16.51 5.45
N LEU A 52 -22.86 -15.74 5.88
CA LEU A 52 -22.98 -14.81 7.02
C LEU A 52 -23.47 -13.40 6.62
N GLY A 53 -23.58 -13.11 5.32
CA GLY A 53 -24.03 -11.82 4.82
C GLY A 53 -22.95 -11.04 4.07
N ARG A 54 -23.28 -9.78 3.72
CA ARG A 54 -22.51 -8.96 2.79
C ARG A 54 -21.16 -8.50 3.31
N THR A 55 -20.22 -8.32 2.38
CA THR A 55 -18.86 -7.84 2.63
C THR A 55 -18.55 -6.52 1.93
N VAL A 56 -17.48 -5.90 2.38
CA VAL A 56 -16.84 -4.75 1.72
C VAL A 56 -15.38 -5.13 1.41
N GLY A 57 -14.97 -4.90 0.18
CA GLY A 57 -13.60 -5.15 -0.24
C GLY A 57 -12.62 -4.19 0.47
N PHE A 58 -11.73 -4.74 1.29
CA PHE A 58 -10.71 -4.00 2.03
C PHE A 58 -9.32 -4.39 1.52
N GLY A 59 -8.54 -3.39 1.08
CA GLY A 59 -7.17 -3.62 0.65
C GLY A 59 -6.23 -3.69 1.86
N ALA A 60 -5.66 -4.89 2.13
CA ALA A 60 -4.65 -5.08 3.16
C ALA A 60 -3.44 -5.83 2.61
N ASN A 61 -2.24 -5.37 2.93
CA ASN A 61 -0.96 -6.00 2.55
C ASN A 61 -0.82 -6.35 1.05
N GLY A 62 -1.40 -5.50 0.16
CA GLY A 62 -1.37 -5.72 -1.29
C GLY A 62 -2.38 -6.74 -1.80
N SER A 63 -3.27 -7.26 -0.94
CA SER A 63 -4.40 -8.10 -1.34
C SER A 63 -5.73 -7.46 -0.98
N VAL A 64 -6.79 -7.79 -1.73
CA VAL A 64 -8.15 -7.43 -1.35
C VAL A 64 -8.69 -8.53 -0.47
N SER A 65 -8.93 -8.21 0.80
CA SER A 65 -9.66 -9.07 1.73
C SER A 65 -11.09 -8.58 1.85
N ASN A 66 -12.03 -9.49 2.01
CA ASN A 66 -13.43 -9.15 2.24
C ASN A 66 -13.69 -9.06 3.74
N LEU A 67 -14.18 -7.90 4.18
CA LEU A 67 -14.58 -7.64 5.55
C LEU A 67 -16.11 -7.59 5.62
N ALA A 68 -16.71 -8.26 6.60
CA ALA A 68 -18.15 -8.15 6.89
C ALA A 68 -18.38 -7.08 7.97
N PRO A 69 -18.52 -5.79 7.61
CA PRO A 69 -18.52 -4.69 8.58
C PRO A 69 -19.86 -4.50 9.27
N PHE A 70 -20.90 -5.13 8.75
CA PHE A 70 -22.27 -4.96 9.30
C PHE A 70 -22.42 -5.78 10.57
N PRO A 71 -23.00 -5.22 11.66
CA PRO A 71 -23.18 -5.93 12.92
C PRO A 71 -23.91 -7.27 12.76
N GLY A 72 -24.93 -7.33 11.90
CA GLY A 72 -25.66 -8.57 11.60
C GLY A 72 -24.77 -9.68 11.09
N SER A 73 -23.96 -9.40 10.07
CA SER A 73 -23.12 -10.38 9.38
C SER A 73 -21.76 -10.63 10.05
N GLY A 74 -21.16 -9.61 10.64
CA GLY A 74 -19.81 -9.72 11.21
C GLY A 74 -19.76 -10.05 12.69
N VAL A 75 -20.82 -9.75 13.45
CA VAL A 75 -20.84 -9.91 14.91
C VAL A 75 -21.88 -10.91 15.35
N PHE A 76 -23.17 -10.68 15.03
CA PHE A 76 -24.26 -11.49 15.57
C PHE A 76 -24.39 -12.85 14.90
N ALA A 77 -24.28 -12.93 13.57
CA ALA A 77 -24.41 -14.19 12.86
C ALA A 77 -23.31 -15.21 13.25
N PRO A 78 -22.00 -14.86 13.25
CA PRO A 78 -20.96 -15.80 13.66
C PRO A 78 -21.19 -16.33 15.08
N ARG A 79 -21.55 -15.46 16.02
CA ARG A 79 -21.82 -15.86 17.41
C ARG A 79 -23.04 -16.77 17.55
N ARG A 80 -24.11 -16.49 16.80
CA ARG A 80 -25.32 -17.29 16.80
C ARG A 80 -25.03 -18.69 16.27
N GLU A 81 -24.45 -18.79 15.10
CA GLU A 81 -24.16 -20.06 14.43
C GLU A 81 -23.21 -20.94 15.26
N VAL A 82 -22.14 -20.35 15.82
CA VAL A 82 -21.18 -21.06 16.67
C VAL A 82 -21.81 -21.56 17.98
N ARG A 83 -22.82 -20.83 18.52
CA ARG A 83 -23.51 -21.24 19.75
C ARG A 83 -24.68 -22.21 19.53
N ALA A 84 -25.30 -22.14 18.36
CA ALA A 84 -26.44 -22.98 18.02
C ALA A 84 -26.01 -24.36 17.50
N GLY A 85 -24.78 -24.48 16.96
CA GLY A 85 -24.28 -25.76 16.47
C GLY A 85 -23.62 -26.59 17.59
N ASP A 86 -23.77 -27.91 17.48
CA ASP A 86 -23.11 -28.90 18.33
C ASP A 86 -21.86 -29.39 17.62
N PHE A 87 -20.76 -28.59 17.76
CA PHE A 87 -19.49 -28.85 17.11
C PHE A 87 -18.49 -29.42 18.08
N ASP A 88 -17.69 -30.40 17.67
CA ASP A 88 -16.56 -30.94 18.43
C ASP A 88 -15.38 -29.96 18.41
N VAL A 89 -15.14 -29.31 17.27
CA VAL A 89 -14.07 -28.35 17.05
C VAL A 89 -14.52 -27.22 16.11
N ILE A 90 -14.00 -26.01 16.32
CA ILE A 90 -14.21 -24.87 15.44
C ILE A 90 -12.86 -24.43 14.87
N HIS A 91 -12.74 -24.44 13.55
CA HIS A 91 -11.53 -23.99 12.87
C HIS A 91 -11.70 -22.59 12.29
N VAL A 92 -10.88 -21.64 12.71
CA VAL A 92 -10.93 -20.24 12.27
C VAL A 92 -9.71 -19.92 11.41
N HIS A 93 -9.93 -19.67 10.13
CA HIS A 93 -8.86 -19.20 9.23
C HIS A 93 -8.65 -17.68 9.36
N GLU A 94 -7.41 -17.27 9.57
CA GLU A 94 -7.04 -15.87 9.91
C GLU A 94 -7.82 -15.35 11.13
N PRO A 95 -7.62 -15.92 12.32
CA PRO A 95 -8.38 -15.54 13.52
C PRO A 95 -8.23 -14.07 13.89
N LEU A 96 -7.21 -13.39 13.36
CA LEU A 96 -6.99 -11.96 13.55
C LEU A 96 -7.72 -11.07 12.53
N ALA A 97 -8.37 -11.67 11.53
CA ALA A 97 -9.28 -10.92 10.66
C ALA A 97 -10.44 -10.34 11.50
N PRO A 98 -10.63 -9.00 11.51
CA PRO A 98 -11.60 -8.38 12.38
C PRO A 98 -13.04 -8.85 12.06
N LEU A 99 -13.88 -8.84 13.08
CA LEU A 99 -15.30 -9.16 13.07
C LEU A 99 -15.59 -10.67 13.03
N VAL A 100 -15.60 -11.34 11.89
CA VAL A 100 -16.06 -12.74 11.79
C VAL A 100 -15.20 -13.67 12.65
N GLY A 101 -13.88 -13.72 12.41
CA GLY A 101 -12.95 -14.59 13.16
C GLY A 101 -12.92 -14.27 14.65
N TRP A 102 -12.93 -12.98 15.01
CA TRP A 102 -12.99 -12.55 16.40
C TRP A 102 -14.27 -13.00 17.10
N ASN A 103 -15.42 -12.82 16.44
CA ASN A 103 -16.70 -13.15 17.05
C ASN A 103 -16.99 -14.63 17.09
N ALA A 104 -16.49 -15.40 16.13
CA ALA A 104 -16.50 -16.87 16.21
C ALA A 104 -15.68 -17.35 17.43
N THR A 105 -14.44 -16.88 17.60
CA THR A 105 -13.57 -17.23 18.74
C THR A 105 -14.15 -16.76 20.08
N LEU A 106 -14.68 -15.54 20.16
CA LEU A 106 -15.27 -14.99 21.39
C LEU A 106 -16.61 -15.65 21.75
N GLY A 107 -17.36 -16.13 20.77
CA GLY A 107 -18.65 -16.78 20.94
C GLY A 107 -18.57 -18.24 21.36
N SER A 108 -17.45 -18.90 21.11
CA SER A 108 -17.33 -20.35 21.26
C SER A 108 -17.14 -20.81 22.72
N ARG A 109 -17.74 -21.95 23.00
CA ARG A 109 -17.48 -22.82 24.17
C ARG A 109 -16.74 -24.10 23.77
N THR A 110 -16.74 -24.41 22.50
CA THR A 110 -16.06 -25.51 21.84
C THR A 110 -14.60 -25.16 21.64
N PRO A 111 -13.65 -26.11 21.62
CA PRO A 111 -12.25 -25.88 21.27
C PRO A 111 -12.12 -25.16 19.94
N VAL A 112 -11.27 -24.13 19.89
CA VAL A 112 -11.05 -23.32 18.68
C VAL A 112 -9.62 -23.51 18.20
N VAL A 113 -9.48 -23.96 16.96
CA VAL A 113 -8.20 -24.02 16.23
C VAL A 113 -8.10 -22.80 15.32
N GLY A 114 -6.95 -22.15 15.30
CA GLY A 114 -6.71 -20.98 14.46
C GLY A 114 -5.60 -21.18 13.45
N THR A 115 -5.87 -21.06 12.13
CA THR A 115 -4.86 -21.09 11.09
C THR A 115 -4.46 -19.70 10.63
N PHE A 116 -3.15 -19.45 10.66
CA PHE A 116 -2.50 -18.19 10.27
C PHE A 116 -1.86 -18.34 8.89
N HIS A 117 -2.35 -17.56 7.93
CA HIS A 117 -1.88 -17.57 6.55
C HIS A 117 -0.95 -16.40 6.23
N ALA A 118 -0.91 -15.36 7.07
CA ALA A 118 -0.22 -14.12 6.76
C ALA A 118 1.23 -14.08 7.28
N TYR A 119 2.15 -13.63 6.42
CA TYR A 119 3.49 -13.22 6.81
C TYR A 119 3.60 -11.70 6.81
N SER A 120 4.01 -11.11 7.93
CA SER A 120 4.13 -9.66 8.07
C SER A 120 5.30 -9.25 8.95
N THR A 121 6.23 -8.50 8.39
CA THR A 121 7.34 -7.85 9.10
C THR A 121 6.97 -6.43 9.59
N LYS A 122 5.80 -5.90 9.21
CA LYS A 122 5.37 -4.53 9.52
C LYS A 122 4.94 -4.40 10.98
N PRO A 123 5.57 -3.54 11.81
CA PRO A 123 5.24 -3.43 13.22
C PRO A 123 3.90 -2.71 13.49
N MET A 124 3.59 -1.64 12.76
CA MET A 124 2.42 -0.79 13.06
C MET A 124 1.07 -1.53 13.03
N PRO A 125 0.71 -2.29 11.98
CA PRO A 125 -0.56 -3.01 11.97
C PRO A 125 -0.67 -4.01 13.11
N ASN A 126 0.43 -4.70 13.46
CA ASN A 126 0.46 -5.69 14.52
C ASN A 126 0.39 -5.03 15.92
N TYR A 127 0.98 -3.85 16.12
CA TYR A 127 0.79 -3.08 17.36
C TYR A 127 -0.66 -2.61 17.52
N ILE A 128 -1.28 -2.12 16.44
CA ILE A 128 -2.70 -1.71 16.47
C ILE A 128 -3.59 -2.91 16.79
N ALA A 129 -3.36 -4.07 16.15
CA ALA A 129 -4.09 -5.29 16.44
C ALA A 129 -3.94 -5.71 17.93
N ASN A 130 -2.73 -5.62 18.48
CA ASN A 130 -2.49 -5.93 19.89
C ASN A 130 -3.15 -4.94 20.84
N ALA A 131 -3.15 -3.64 20.53
CA ALA A 131 -3.88 -2.63 21.28
C ALA A 131 -5.40 -2.90 21.29
N ALA A 132 -5.93 -3.45 20.17
CA ALA A 132 -7.31 -3.91 20.06
C ALA A 132 -7.58 -5.26 20.76
N GLY A 133 -6.56 -5.96 21.29
CA GLY A 133 -6.73 -7.20 22.03
C GLY A 133 -6.39 -8.49 21.27
N ALA A 134 -5.75 -8.42 20.10
CA ALA A 134 -5.42 -9.59 19.28
C ALA A 134 -4.66 -10.68 20.05
N ARG A 135 -3.70 -10.31 20.91
CA ARG A 135 -2.98 -11.27 21.74
C ARG A 135 -3.90 -12.02 22.71
N ARG A 136 -4.88 -11.33 23.30
CA ARG A 136 -5.86 -11.94 24.20
C ARG A 136 -6.78 -12.90 23.44
N LEU A 137 -7.15 -12.54 22.21
CA LEU A 137 -7.91 -13.41 21.33
C LEU A 137 -7.13 -14.68 20.97
N CYS A 138 -5.86 -14.55 20.59
CA CYS A 138 -5.00 -15.70 20.30
C CYS A 138 -4.84 -16.64 21.51
N ASN A 139 -4.84 -16.11 22.74
CA ASN A 139 -4.76 -16.91 23.96
C ASN A 139 -6.00 -17.77 24.22
N ARG A 140 -7.10 -17.55 23.52
CA ARG A 140 -8.32 -18.35 23.60
C ARG A 140 -8.32 -19.52 22.62
N LEU A 141 -7.37 -19.55 21.65
CA LEU A 141 -7.24 -20.65 20.72
C LEU A 141 -6.67 -21.87 21.43
N SER A 142 -7.32 -23.01 21.30
CA SER A 142 -6.88 -24.30 21.85
C SER A 142 -5.64 -24.81 21.14
N ALA A 143 -5.55 -24.59 19.81
CA ALA A 143 -4.36 -24.88 19.03
C ALA A 143 -4.17 -23.84 17.92
N ARG A 144 -2.94 -23.71 17.45
CA ARG A 144 -2.57 -22.75 16.41
C ARG A 144 -1.81 -23.45 15.30
N ILE A 145 -2.29 -23.27 14.08
CA ILE A 145 -1.67 -23.73 12.84
C ILE A 145 -1.07 -22.53 12.14
N ALA A 146 0.07 -22.71 11.50
CA ALA A 146 0.63 -21.76 10.55
C ALA A 146 0.98 -22.48 9.25
N VAL A 147 0.69 -21.86 8.10
CA VAL A 147 0.92 -22.50 6.79
C VAL A 147 2.40 -22.57 6.39
N SER A 148 3.30 -21.93 7.15
CA SER A 148 4.74 -21.92 6.92
C SER A 148 5.49 -21.41 8.14
N GLU A 149 6.79 -21.59 8.18
CA GLU A 149 7.64 -20.96 9.21
C GLU A 149 7.57 -19.42 9.15
N ALA A 150 7.42 -18.85 7.96
CA ALA A 150 7.22 -17.41 7.80
C ALA A 150 5.91 -16.91 8.47
N ALA A 151 4.81 -17.63 8.31
CA ALA A 151 3.55 -17.32 8.98
C ALA A 151 3.64 -17.54 10.49
N ALA A 152 4.25 -18.67 10.93
CA ALA A 152 4.50 -18.97 12.34
C ALA A 152 5.36 -17.89 13.01
N TRP A 153 6.39 -17.39 12.33
CA TRP A 153 7.22 -16.29 12.84
C TRP A 153 6.38 -15.03 13.11
N THR A 154 5.44 -14.69 12.22
CA THR A 154 4.53 -13.55 12.43
C THR A 154 3.71 -13.75 13.70
N GLY A 155 3.11 -14.93 13.85
CA GLY A 155 2.34 -15.30 15.02
C GLY A 155 3.15 -15.23 16.31
N ARG A 156 4.27 -15.94 16.37
CA ARG A 156 5.20 -15.95 17.53
C ARG A 156 5.71 -14.55 17.87
N ARG A 157 6.09 -13.77 16.86
CA ARG A 157 6.66 -12.43 17.03
C ARG A 157 5.70 -11.43 17.66
N TRP A 158 4.46 -11.43 17.20
CA TRP A 158 3.51 -10.37 17.54
C TRP A 158 2.48 -10.80 18.59
N TYR A 159 2.10 -12.07 18.59
CA TYR A 159 0.99 -12.58 19.40
C TYR A 159 1.44 -13.65 20.40
N GLY A 160 2.63 -14.22 20.23
CA GLY A 160 3.19 -15.27 21.08
C GLY A 160 2.57 -16.64 20.82
N GLY A 161 2.94 -17.62 21.66
CA GLY A 161 2.47 -19.00 21.57
C GLY A 161 3.25 -19.86 20.59
N ASP A 162 2.93 -21.15 20.55
CA ASP A 162 3.51 -22.14 19.64
C ASP A 162 2.56 -22.42 18.48
N TYR A 163 3.13 -22.79 17.33
CA TYR A 163 2.40 -23.00 16.08
C TYR A 163 2.83 -24.32 15.47
N THR A 164 1.86 -25.18 15.16
CA THR A 164 2.08 -26.37 14.33
C THR A 164 2.15 -25.93 12.87
N ILE A 165 3.18 -26.31 12.14
CA ILE A 165 3.29 -26.00 10.72
C ILE A 165 2.49 -27.04 9.94
N VAL A 166 1.43 -26.59 9.28
CA VAL A 166 0.64 -27.39 8.34
C VAL A 166 0.54 -26.61 7.04
N PRO A 167 1.15 -27.06 5.94
CA PRO A 167 1.23 -26.29 4.70
C PRO A 167 -0.14 -26.15 4.03
N ASN A 168 -0.24 -25.24 3.05
CA ASN A 168 -1.41 -25.23 2.18
C ASN A 168 -1.39 -26.46 1.27
N GLY A 169 -2.56 -27.04 1.05
CA GLY A 169 -2.73 -28.18 0.16
C GLY A 169 -2.73 -27.79 -1.32
N VAL A 170 -2.45 -28.76 -2.16
CA VAL A 170 -2.56 -28.69 -3.62
C VAL A 170 -3.22 -29.97 -4.14
N ASP A 171 -3.98 -29.84 -5.21
CA ASP A 171 -4.52 -30.98 -5.94
C ASP A 171 -3.42 -31.54 -6.84
N VAL A 172 -2.89 -32.70 -6.45
CA VAL A 172 -1.78 -33.37 -7.15
C VAL A 172 -2.26 -34.13 -8.40
N ASP A 173 -3.56 -34.40 -8.50
CA ASP A 173 -4.18 -35.18 -9.58
C ASP A 173 -4.78 -34.25 -10.66
N ALA A 174 -4.89 -32.95 -10.42
CA ALA A 174 -5.44 -31.98 -11.36
C ALA A 174 -4.53 -31.73 -12.59
N ALA A 175 -3.23 -32.06 -12.49
CA ALA A 175 -2.29 -31.84 -13.58
C ALA A 175 -2.33 -32.98 -14.60
N PRO A 176 -2.22 -32.70 -15.92
CA PRO A 176 -2.08 -33.72 -16.96
C PRO A 176 -0.90 -34.66 -16.70
N SER A 177 -1.08 -35.95 -16.95
CA SER A 177 -0.07 -36.98 -16.68
C SER A 177 1.09 -37.00 -17.68
N ALA A 178 0.89 -36.48 -18.90
CA ALA A 178 1.90 -36.51 -19.96
C ALA A 178 2.98 -35.43 -19.74
N PRO A 179 4.26 -35.74 -19.93
CA PRO A 179 5.30 -34.73 -19.86
C PRO A 179 5.14 -33.68 -20.95
N ALA A 180 5.35 -32.40 -20.61
CA ALA A 180 5.32 -31.33 -21.60
C ALA A 180 6.44 -31.52 -22.63
N SER A 181 6.17 -31.16 -23.90
CA SER A 181 7.18 -31.20 -24.97
C SER A 181 8.35 -30.26 -24.64
N THR A 182 9.56 -30.79 -24.63
CA THR A 182 10.78 -30.08 -24.22
C THR A 182 11.67 -29.63 -25.39
N GLY A 183 11.08 -29.27 -26.51
CA GLY A 183 11.81 -28.78 -27.70
C GLY A 183 11.44 -27.33 -28.06
N GLY A 184 12.39 -26.53 -28.56
CA GLY A 184 12.16 -25.20 -29.08
C GLY A 184 12.43 -24.07 -28.06
N ASP A 185 11.65 -23.00 -28.16
CA ASP A 185 11.76 -21.80 -27.31
C ASP A 185 11.56 -22.12 -25.82
N LEU A 186 12.29 -21.44 -24.94
CA LEU A 186 12.09 -21.54 -23.49
C LEU A 186 10.73 -20.90 -23.10
N ARG A 187 9.80 -21.73 -22.66
CA ARG A 187 8.45 -21.29 -22.24
C ARG A 187 8.46 -20.92 -20.75
N ILE A 188 8.49 -19.62 -20.50
CA ILE A 188 8.51 -19.04 -19.16
C ILE A 188 7.08 -18.67 -18.78
N LEU A 189 6.65 -19.08 -17.59
CA LEU A 189 5.33 -18.73 -17.06
C LEU A 189 5.47 -17.79 -15.86
N PHE A 190 4.64 -16.76 -15.79
CA PHE A 190 4.43 -15.93 -14.63
C PHE A 190 2.95 -15.95 -14.23
N VAL A 191 2.66 -16.30 -12.99
CA VAL A 191 1.30 -16.29 -12.44
C VAL A 191 1.24 -15.34 -11.25
N GLY A 192 0.51 -14.25 -11.40
CA GLY A 192 0.39 -13.28 -10.31
C GLY A 192 -0.40 -12.04 -10.68
N ARG A 193 -0.94 -11.37 -9.64
CA ARG A 193 -1.59 -10.07 -9.82
C ARG A 193 -0.55 -9.02 -10.21
N PRO A 194 -0.95 -7.92 -10.91
CA PRO A 194 -0.05 -6.85 -11.33
C PRO A 194 0.37 -5.94 -10.16
N GLU A 195 0.85 -6.57 -9.09
CA GLU A 195 1.41 -5.91 -7.90
C GLU A 195 2.94 -5.88 -8.02
N GLU A 196 3.56 -4.73 -7.74
CA GLU A 196 5.03 -4.60 -7.80
C GLU A 196 5.75 -5.66 -6.96
N ARG A 197 5.18 -6.00 -5.78
CA ARG A 197 5.76 -7.02 -4.90
C ARG A 197 5.84 -8.41 -5.51
N LYS A 198 5.04 -8.72 -6.53
CA LYS A 198 5.08 -9.99 -7.27
C LYS A 198 6.27 -10.06 -8.24
N GLY A 199 6.98 -8.96 -8.45
CA GLY A 199 8.24 -8.91 -9.17
C GLY A 199 8.12 -8.99 -10.70
N LEU A 200 6.93 -8.82 -11.28
CA LEU A 200 6.78 -8.75 -12.73
C LEU A 200 7.75 -7.76 -13.39
N PRO A 201 8.00 -6.55 -12.85
CA PRO A 201 9.00 -5.63 -13.41
C PRO A 201 10.42 -6.21 -13.46
N ILE A 202 10.79 -7.03 -12.47
CA ILE A 202 12.10 -7.70 -12.43
C ILE A 202 12.21 -8.73 -13.56
N LEU A 203 11.16 -9.55 -13.73
CA LEU A 203 11.11 -10.55 -14.80
C LEU A 203 11.15 -9.89 -16.18
N LEU A 204 10.39 -8.80 -16.39
CA LEU A 204 10.38 -8.08 -17.66
C LEU A 204 11.75 -7.46 -17.98
N THR A 205 12.48 -6.99 -16.97
CA THR A 205 13.84 -6.50 -17.13
C THR A 205 14.82 -7.63 -17.49
N ALA A 206 14.68 -8.79 -16.84
CA ALA A 206 15.46 -9.98 -17.15
C ALA A 206 15.16 -10.50 -18.56
N LEU A 207 13.87 -10.55 -18.94
CA LEU A 207 13.43 -10.97 -20.26
C LEU A 207 14.00 -10.10 -21.39
N GLY A 208 14.05 -8.77 -21.18
CA GLY A 208 14.60 -7.84 -22.17
C GLY A 208 16.06 -8.12 -22.53
N ALA A 209 16.87 -8.63 -21.61
CA ALA A 209 18.22 -9.08 -21.90
C ALA A 209 18.26 -10.52 -22.42
N LEU A 210 17.32 -11.37 -21.98
CA LEU A 210 17.31 -12.79 -22.33
C LEU A 210 16.96 -13.02 -23.80
N VAL A 211 16.00 -12.27 -24.36
CA VAL A 211 15.54 -12.43 -25.75
C VAL A 211 16.64 -12.19 -26.80
N GLU A 212 17.71 -11.47 -26.44
CA GLU A 212 18.88 -11.26 -27.32
C GLU A 212 19.80 -12.49 -27.39
N HIS A 213 19.68 -13.44 -26.43
CA HIS A 213 20.62 -14.55 -26.26
C HIS A 213 19.95 -15.93 -26.34
N VAL A 214 18.66 -16.01 -26.05
CA VAL A 214 17.91 -17.27 -25.92
C VAL A 214 16.54 -17.13 -26.60
N PRO A 215 16.17 -18.06 -27.46
CA PRO A 215 14.79 -18.12 -27.96
C PRO A 215 13.86 -18.46 -26.79
N CYS A 216 12.99 -17.51 -26.43
CA CYS A 216 12.11 -17.67 -25.28
C CYS A 216 10.79 -16.93 -25.48
N ARG A 217 9.77 -17.36 -24.74
CA ARG A 217 8.45 -16.73 -24.71
C ARG A 217 7.95 -16.68 -23.27
N LEU A 218 7.40 -15.53 -22.86
CA LEU A 218 6.81 -15.32 -21.53
C LEU A 218 5.29 -15.34 -21.64
N THR A 219 4.64 -16.24 -20.91
CA THR A 219 3.19 -16.20 -20.66
C THR A 219 2.94 -15.51 -19.30
N VAL A 220 2.05 -14.51 -19.28
CA VAL A 220 1.67 -13.76 -18.08
C VAL A 220 0.20 -14.00 -17.76
N ILE A 221 -0.06 -14.56 -16.57
CA ILE A 221 -1.41 -14.82 -16.05
C ILE A 221 -1.67 -13.94 -14.85
N GLY A 222 -2.89 -13.37 -14.76
CA GLY A 222 -3.36 -12.57 -13.62
C GLY A 222 -3.10 -11.07 -13.75
N ALA A 223 -2.55 -10.62 -14.87
CA ALA A 223 -2.36 -9.20 -15.22
C ALA A 223 -2.96 -8.92 -16.60
N ASP A 224 -3.48 -7.72 -16.81
CA ASP A 224 -3.98 -7.27 -18.11
C ASP A 224 -2.84 -6.72 -18.97
N ARG A 225 -3.05 -6.67 -20.32
CA ARG A 225 -2.05 -6.14 -21.24
C ARG A 225 -1.58 -4.72 -20.89
N GLU A 226 -2.48 -3.86 -20.42
CA GLU A 226 -2.13 -2.51 -19.98
C GLU A 226 -1.24 -2.51 -18.73
N ASP A 227 -1.43 -3.46 -17.83
CA ASP A 227 -0.61 -3.58 -16.62
C ASP A 227 0.82 -4.03 -16.96
N VAL A 228 0.98 -4.94 -17.93
CA VAL A 228 2.29 -5.39 -18.43
C VAL A 228 2.99 -4.25 -19.16
N LEU A 229 2.31 -3.58 -20.10
CA LEU A 229 2.86 -2.43 -20.86
C LEU A 229 3.38 -1.30 -19.94
N ARG A 230 2.84 -1.17 -18.76
CA ARG A 230 3.29 -0.17 -17.77
C ARG A 230 4.74 -0.39 -17.34
N TYR A 231 5.17 -1.64 -17.29
CA TYR A 231 6.49 -2.04 -16.81
C TYR A 231 7.49 -2.37 -17.93
N VAL A 232 7.00 -2.60 -19.13
CA VAL A 232 7.84 -2.90 -20.31
C VAL A 232 8.64 -1.65 -20.70
N ALA A 233 9.95 -1.82 -20.78
CA ALA A 233 10.87 -0.74 -21.12
C ALA A 233 10.78 -0.36 -22.60
N ASP A 234 10.78 -1.37 -23.46
CA ASP A 234 10.70 -1.25 -24.90
C ASP A 234 9.40 -1.93 -25.38
N PRO A 235 8.48 -1.22 -26.04
CA PRO A 235 7.25 -1.80 -26.58
C PRO A 235 7.48 -3.01 -27.50
N GLU A 236 8.62 -3.11 -28.18
CA GLU A 236 8.97 -4.24 -29.04
C GLU A 236 9.08 -5.55 -28.24
N LEU A 237 9.41 -5.49 -26.95
CA LEU A 237 9.44 -6.67 -26.08
C LEU A 237 8.09 -7.40 -26.02
N MET A 238 6.99 -6.71 -26.29
CA MET A 238 5.64 -7.30 -26.26
C MET A 238 5.40 -8.42 -27.27
N GLN A 239 6.22 -8.55 -28.31
CA GLN A 239 6.13 -9.67 -29.27
C GLN A 239 6.53 -11.02 -28.64
N TRP A 240 7.31 -10.98 -27.56
CA TRP A 240 7.77 -12.16 -26.81
C TRP A 240 6.87 -12.49 -25.60
N ILE A 241 5.81 -11.69 -25.38
CA ILE A 241 4.97 -11.77 -24.18
C ILE A 241 3.52 -12.07 -24.58
N ASP A 242 3.01 -13.19 -24.09
CA ASP A 242 1.61 -13.56 -24.20
C ASP A 242 0.88 -13.24 -22.89
N VAL A 243 -0.11 -12.34 -22.95
CA VAL A 243 -0.85 -11.89 -21.77
C VAL A 243 -2.24 -12.50 -21.76
N ARG A 244 -2.48 -13.47 -20.88
CA ARG A 244 -3.74 -14.22 -20.77
C ARG A 244 -4.79 -13.55 -19.89
N GLY A 245 -4.42 -12.55 -19.09
CA GLY A 245 -5.34 -12.00 -18.11
C GLY A 245 -5.66 -13.00 -16.98
N ARG A 246 -6.90 -13.01 -16.50
CA ARG A 246 -7.37 -14.00 -15.51
C ARG A 246 -7.87 -15.24 -16.25
N VAL A 247 -7.39 -16.40 -15.85
CA VAL A 247 -7.79 -17.69 -16.42
C VAL A 247 -8.58 -18.52 -15.40
N SER A 248 -9.36 -19.49 -15.89
CA SER A 248 -10.04 -20.50 -15.05
C SER A 248 -9.02 -21.45 -14.39
N GLY A 249 -9.46 -22.22 -13.41
CA GLY A 249 -8.60 -23.21 -12.73
C GLY A 249 -8.03 -24.24 -13.69
N GLU A 250 -8.85 -24.79 -14.59
CA GLU A 250 -8.46 -25.79 -15.60
C GLU A 250 -7.45 -25.21 -16.61
N SER A 251 -7.70 -23.99 -17.08
CA SER A 251 -6.75 -23.30 -17.97
C SER A 251 -5.42 -23.01 -17.27
N LEU A 252 -5.43 -22.75 -15.96
CA LEU A 252 -4.19 -22.56 -15.19
C LEU A 252 -3.35 -23.83 -15.17
N TRP A 253 -3.97 -24.99 -14.95
CA TRP A 253 -3.26 -26.29 -14.98
C TRP A 253 -2.65 -26.58 -16.35
N THR A 254 -3.36 -26.27 -17.42
CA THR A 254 -2.86 -26.40 -18.78
C THR A 254 -1.63 -25.51 -19.03
N GLU A 255 -1.67 -24.26 -18.60
CA GLU A 255 -0.54 -23.33 -18.76
C GLU A 255 0.66 -23.71 -17.87
N LEU A 256 0.41 -24.16 -16.63
CA LEU A 256 1.46 -24.67 -15.75
C LEU A 256 2.16 -25.87 -16.38
N HIS A 257 1.40 -26.86 -16.81
CA HIS A 257 1.94 -28.06 -17.45
C HIS A 257 2.64 -27.76 -18.79
N GLY A 258 2.14 -26.77 -19.52
CA GLY A 258 2.73 -26.34 -20.78
C GLY A 258 4.01 -25.52 -20.65
N ALA A 259 4.36 -25.03 -19.48
CA ALA A 259 5.55 -24.23 -19.26
C ALA A 259 6.79 -25.07 -18.98
N ASP A 260 7.97 -24.59 -19.42
CA ASP A 260 9.25 -25.21 -19.08
C ASP A 260 9.70 -24.79 -17.67
N VAL A 261 9.33 -23.59 -17.25
CA VAL A 261 9.68 -23.04 -15.92
C VAL A 261 8.66 -21.99 -15.47
N LEU A 262 8.26 -22.08 -14.21
CA LEU A 262 7.50 -21.00 -13.55
C LEU A 262 8.48 -20.00 -12.92
N CYS A 263 8.34 -18.71 -13.25
CA CYS A 263 9.06 -17.61 -12.59
C CYS A 263 8.22 -16.96 -11.51
N ALA A 264 8.70 -17.01 -10.27
CA ALA A 264 8.07 -16.37 -9.12
C ALA A 264 9.03 -15.35 -8.45
N PRO A 265 9.32 -14.21 -9.10
CA PRO A 265 10.34 -13.25 -8.63
C PRO A 265 9.80 -12.26 -7.60
N SER A 266 8.94 -12.73 -6.69
CA SER A 266 8.34 -11.89 -5.65
C SER A 266 9.41 -11.26 -4.76
N LEU A 267 9.17 -10.01 -4.34
CA LEU A 267 10.15 -9.20 -3.63
C LEU A 267 10.06 -9.35 -2.12
N SER A 268 8.86 -9.61 -1.63
CA SER A 268 8.57 -9.80 -0.20
C SER A 268 7.08 -10.13 0.02
N GLY A 269 6.75 -10.49 1.27
CA GLY A 269 5.35 -10.59 1.72
C GLY A 269 4.60 -11.83 1.25
N GLU A 270 5.30 -12.84 0.79
CA GLU A 270 4.74 -14.17 0.55
C GLU A 270 4.89 -15.01 1.82
N SER A 271 3.80 -15.63 2.22
CA SER A 271 3.80 -16.51 3.39
C SER A 271 4.12 -17.97 3.04
N PHE A 272 3.71 -18.42 1.85
CA PHE A 272 3.87 -19.80 1.40
C PHE A 272 4.16 -19.88 -0.10
N GLY A 273 3.29 -19.33 -0.94
CA GLY A 273 3.44 -19.36 -2.40
C GLY A 273 2.72 -20.56 -3.03
N MET A 274 1.39 -20.60 -2.93
CA MET A 274 0.57 -21.69 -3.50
C MET A 274 0.88 -21.98 -4.97
N VAL A 275 1.21 -20.95 -5.76
CA VAL A 275 1.56 -21.14 -7.17
C VAL A 275 2.80 -22.00 -7.38
N LEU A 276 3.71 -22.07 -6.39
CA LEU A 276 4.89 -22.94 -6.44
C LEU A 276 4.48 -24.40 -6.30
N THR A 277 3.57 -24.70 -5.34
CA THR A 277 3.07 -26.06 -5.16
C THR A 277 2.14 -26.49 -6.30
N GLU A 278 1.39 -25.57 -6.89
CA GLU A 278 0.63 -25.80 -8.12
C GLU A 278 1.57 -26.17 -9.29
N ALA A 279 2.68 -25.42 -9.46
CA ALA A 279 3.70 -25.75 -10.46
C ALA A 279 4.37 -27.11 -10.19
N PHE A 280 4.68 -27.40 -8.92
CA PHE A 280 5.24 -28.70 -8.53
C PHE A 280 4.30 -29.86 -8.88
N ALA A 281 3.01 -29.73 -8.59
CA ALA A 281 2.00 -30.73 -8.98
C ALA A 281 1.92 -30.92 -10.49
N ALA A 282 2.06 -29.84 -11.26
CA ALA A 282 2.15 -29.90 -12.72
C ALA A 282 3.47 -30.49 -13.25
N GLY A 283 4.47 -30.73 -12.39
CA GLY A 283 5.80 -31.16 -12.77
C GLY A 283 6.66 -30.05 -13.39
N THR A 284 6.28 -28.79 -13.16
CA THR A 284 6.97 -27.61 -13.67
C THR A 284 7.93 -27.09 -12.62
N PRO A 285 9.25 -27.10 -12.87
CA PRO A 285 10.22 -26.55 -11.95
C PRO A 285 10.07 -25.03 -11.84
N VAL A 286 10.55 -24.47 -10.72
CA VAL A 286 10.38 -23.05 -10.46
C VAL A 286 11.70 -22.32 -10.35
N ILE A 287 11.74 -21.04 -10.79
CA ILE A 287 12.77 -20.09 -10.42
C ILE A 287 12.10 -19.02 -9.56
N ALA A 288 12.40 -19.02 -8.27
CA ALA A 288 11.74 -18.19 -7.28
C ALA A 288 12.73 -17.30 -6.54
N SER A 289 12.24 -16.19 -6.00
CA SER A 289 13.07 -15.35 -5.11
C SER A 289 13.33 -16.05 -3.78
N ALA A 290 14.56 -15.94 -3.25
CA ALA A 290 14.95 -16.40 -1.93
C ALA A 290 14.33 -15.53 -0.82
N ILE A 291 13.01 -15.61 -0.66
CA ILE A 291 12.22 -14.94 0.39
C ILE A 291 11.61 -15.97 1.34
N ALA A 292 11.27 -15.53 2.55
CA ALA A 292 10.90 -16.42 3.65
C ALA A 292 9.89 -17.51 3.25
N GLY A 293 8.72 -17.13 2.69
CA GLY A 293 7.68 -18.11 2.34
C GLY A 293 8.04 -19.03 1.17
N TYR A 294 8.91 -18.61 0.26
CA TYR A 294 9.31 -19.42 -0.88
C TYR A 294 10.43 -20.41 -0.54
N SER A 295 11.33 -20.00 0.34
CA SER A 295 12.42 -20.87 0.81
C SER A 295 11.93 -22.02 1.71
N ASP A 296 10.71 -21.92 2.24
CA ASP A 296 10.06 -23.03 2.97
C ASP A 296 9.51 -24.10 2.00
N VAL A 297 9.28 -23.75 0.73
CA VAL A 297 8.68 -24.62 -0.28
C VAL A 297 9.72 -25.19 -1.24
N VAL A 298 10.62 -24.32 -1.74
CA VAL A 298 11.59 -24.66 -2.80
C VAL A 298 12.90 -25.18 -2.19
N SER A 299 13.31 -26.36 -2.62
CA SER A 299 14.63 -26.93 -2.34
C SER A 299 15.59 -26.54 -3.45
N ASP A 300 16.46 -25.53 -3.19
CA ASP A 300 17.34 -24.94 -4.22
C ASP A 300 18.23 -26.00 -4.91
N GLY A 301 18.15 -26.02 -6.24
CA GLY A 301 18.89 -26.96 -7.09
C GLY A 301 18.27 -28.35 -7.22
N VAL A 302 17.16 -28.64 -6.51
CA VAL A 302 16.49 -29.96 -6.50
C VAL A 302 15.15 -29.89 -7.25
N ASP A 303 14.18 -29.13 -6.74
CA ASP A 303 12.83 -28.97 -7.32
C ASP A 303 12.59 -27.56 -7.88
N GLY A 304 13.60 -26.69 -7.75
CA GLY A 304 13.59 -25.33 -8.28
C GLY A 304 14.93 -24.63 -8.02
N LEU A 305 14.99 -23.35 -8.38
CA LEU A 305 16.15 -22.49 -8.15
C LEU A 305 15.72 -21.26 -7.35
N LEU A 306 16.55 -20.86 -6.38
CA LEU A 306 16.36 -19.67 -5.58
C LEU A 306 17.33 -18.57 -6.02
N VAL A 307 16.77 -17.39 -6.39
CA VAL A 307 17.54 -16.21 -6.78
C VAL A 307 17.36 -15.08 -5.77
N PRO A 308 18.34 -14.18 -5.59
CA PRO A 308 18.18 -13.03 -4.72
C PRO A 308 16.97 -12.17 -5.14
N PRO A 309 16.11 -11.73 -4.20
CA PRO A 309 14.95 -10.92 -4.53
C PRO A 309 15.36 -9.56 -5.12
N GLY A 310 14.72 -9.16 -6.22
CA GLY A 310 14.99 -7.88 -6.87
C GLY A 310 16.25 -7.83 -7.71
N ASP A 311 16.82 -8.98 -8.09
CA ASP A 311 18.01 -9.10 -8.92
C ASP A 311 17.66 -9.63 -10.33
N PRO A 312 17.40 -8.74 -11.32
CA PRO A 312 17.09 -9.16 -12.67
C PRO A 312 18.28 -9.78 -13.41
N GLN A 313 19.52 -9.42 -13.04
CA GLN A 313 20.72 -10.00 -13.62
C GLN A 313 20.81 -11.49 -13.29
N ARG A 314 20.67 -11.81 -12.02
CA ARG A 314 20.72 -13.20 -11.54
C ARG A 314 19.57 -14.03 -12.07
N LEU A 315 18.37 -13.45 -12.15
CA LEU A 315 17.21 -14.11 -12.76
C LEU A 315 17.45 -14.44 -14.23
N ALA A 316 17.99 -13.51 -15.00
CA ALA A 316 18.29 -13.72 -16.42
C ALA A 316 19.38 -14.77 -16.63
N GLU A 317 20.43 -14.78 -15.78
CA GLU A 317 21.49 -15.80 -15.82
C GLU A 317 20.96 -17.21 -15.55
N GLU A 318 20.07 -17.38 -14.57
CA GLU A 318 19.48 -18.70 -14.28
C GLU A 318 18.51 -19.15 -15.38
N LEU A 319 17.73 -18.23 -15.96
CA LEU A 319 16.88 -18.52 -17.14
C LEU A 319 17.70 -18.93 -18.34
N GLN A 320 18.81 -18.25 -18.62
CA GLN A 320 19.74 -18.64 -19.68
C GLN A 320 20.36 -20.02 -19.41
N ARG A 321 20.73 -20.29 -18.16
CA ARG A 321 21.32 -21.59 -17.78
C ARG A 321 20.34 -22.74 -17.99
N VAL A 322 19.10 -22.63 -17.51
CA VAL A 322 18.11 -23.72 -17.65
C VAL A 322 17.73 -23.97 -19.11
N HIS A 323 17.83 -22.95 -19.99
CA HIS A 323 17.68 -23.15 -21.42
C HIS A 323 18.78 -24.09 -21.98
N HIS A 324 20.01 -23.94 -21.54
CA HIS A 324 21.12 -24.76 -21.99
C HIS A 324 21.22 -26.11 -21.29
N GLU A 325 20.71 -26.21 -20.06
CA GLU A 325 20.71 -27.43 -19.23
C GLU A 325 19.32 -28.11 -19.22
N ARG A 326 18.74 -28.41 -20.40
CA ARG A 326 17.37 -28.95 -20.52
C ARG A 326 17.16 -30.28 -19.77
N ASP A 327 18.15 -31.15 -19.72
CA ASP A 327 18.05 -32.43 -18.99
C ASP A 327 17.97 -32.19 -17.49
N ARG A 328 18.73 -31.22 -16.96
CA ARG A 328 18.64 -30.81 -15.57
C ARG A 328 17.27 -30.21 -15.26
N LEU A 329 16.74 -29.36 -16.15
CA LEU A 329 15.42 -28.76 -15.97
C LEU A 329 14.33 -29.84 -15.90
N ARG A 330 14.44 -30.89 -16.73
CA ARG A 330 13.52 -32.06 -16.71
C ARG A 330 13.63 -32.81 -15.39
N ALA A 331 14.84 -33.13 -14.94
CA ALA A 331 15.07 -33.79 -13.65
C ALA A 331 14.52 -32.98 -12.45
N MET A 332 14.64 -31.66 -12.50
CA MET A 332 14.03 -30.77 -11.51
C MET A 332 12.50 -30.82 -11.56
N GLY A 333 11.88 -30.91 -12.73
CA GLY A 333 10.43 -31.07 -12.88
C GLY A 333 9.92 -32.38 -12.26
N GLU A 334 10.64 -33.48 -12.46
CA GLU A 334 10.32 -34.77 -11.81
C GLU A 334 10.47 -34.69 -10.29
N ALA A 335 11.52 -34.01 -9.81
CA ALA A 335 11.71 -33.80 -8.37
C ALA A 335 10.59 -32.89 -7.79
N ALA A 336 10.18 -31.86 -8.52
CA ALA A 336 9.07 -30.99 -8.16
C ALA A 336 7.76 -31.78 -7.99
N ARG A 337 7.44 -32.65 -8.94
CA ARG A 337 6.26 -33.53 -8.86
C ARG A 337 6.31 -34.47 -7.62
N ARG A 338 7.47 -35.03 -7.29
CA ARG A 338 7.64 -35.80 -6.07
C ARG A 338 7.47 -34.92 -4.82
N SER A 339 8.00 -33.71 -4.84
CA SER A 339 7.85 -32.73 -3.75
C SER A 339 6.40 -32.31 -3.54
N ALA A 340 5.58 -32.25 -4.59
CA ALA A 340 4.16 -31.88 -4.50
C ALA A 340 3.37 -32.82 -3.58
N GLN A 341 3.76 -34.12 -3.52
CA GLN A 341 3.07 -35.11 -2.68
C GLN A 341 3.04 -34.75 -1.19
N ARG A 342 3.99 -33.92 -0.73
CA ARG A 342 3.99 -33.41 0.66
C ARG A 342 2.82 -32.49 0.95
N TYR A 343 2.26 -31.89 -0.10
CA TYR A 343 1.21 -30.90 -0.07
C TYR A 343 -0.14 -31.45 -0.56
N ALA A 344 -0.24 -32.77 -0.82
CA ALA A 344 -1.51 -33.38 -1.21
C ALA A 344 -2.58 -33.18 -0.13
N TRP A 345 -3.82 -32.89 -0.55
CA TRP A 345 -4.92 -32.57 0.37
C TRP A 345 -5.17 -33.65 1.41
N PRO A 346 -5.17 -34.97 1.11
CA PRO A 346 -5.33 -36.01 2.12
C PRO A 346 -4.29 -35.90 3.24
N ARG A 347 -3.02 -35.67 2.88
CA ARG A 347 -1.93 -35.55 3.86
C ARG A 347 -2.02 -34.28 4.70
N VAL A 348 -2.44 -33.16 4.09
CA VAL A 348 -2.68 -31.90 4.82
C VAL A 348 -3.85 -32.06 5.79
N ALA A 349 -4.93 -32.72 5.38
CA ALA A 349 -6.08 -32.98 6.22
C ALA A 349 -5.73 -33.92 7.40
N ASP A 350 -4.86 -34.92 7.22
CA ASP A 350 -4.36 -35.75 8.33
C ASP A 350 -3.66 -34.91 9.39
N GLN A 351 -2.77 -34.00 8.96
CA GLN A 351 -2.06 -33.10 9.89
C GLN A 351 -3.01 -32.14 10.61
N VAL A 352 -4.06 -31.67 9.92
CA VAL A 352 -5.10 -30.82 10.53
C VAL A 352 -5.92 -31.64 11.54
N ALA A 353 -6.30 -32.88 11.20
CA ALA A 353 -7.04 -33.77 12.09
C ALA A 353 -6.27 -34.04 13.39
N GLU A 354 -4.97 -34.32 13.32
CA GLU A 354 -4.11 -34.46 14.50
C GLU A 354 -4.11 -33.20 15.39
N VAL A 355 -4.24 -32.02 14.80
CA VAL A 355 -4.37 -30.76 15.58
C VAL A 355 -5.76 -30.65 16.19
N TYR A 356 -6.80 -31.11 15.53
CA TYR A 356 -8.16 -31.14 16.08
C TYR A 356 -8.24 -32.05 17.29
N GLU A 357 -7.73 -33.27 17.17
CA GLU A 357 -7.69 -34.26 18.28
C GLU A 357 -7.00 -33.66 19.50
N ARG A 358 -5.80 -33.10 19.32
CA ARG A 358 -5.06 -32.45 20.41
C ARG A 358 -5.83 -31.27 21.01
N ALA A 359 -6.57 -30.52 20.21
CA ALA A 359 -7.37 -29.39 20.70
C ALA A 359 -8.61 -29.85 21.50
N ILE A 360 -9.22 -30.96 21.11
CA ILE A 360 -10.37 -31.58 21.78
C ILE A 360 -9.96 -32.19 23.12
N GLU A 361 -8.80 -32.83 23.19
CA GLU A 361 -8.26 -33.48 24.38
C GLU A 361 -7.74 -32.51 25.45
N LEU A 362 -7.59 -31.23 25.12
CA LEU A 362 -7.11 -30.23 26.09
C LEU A 362 -8.05 -30.15 27.31
N PRO A 363 -7.49 -30.19 28.55
CA PRO A 363 -8.26 -30.10 29.76
C PRO A 363 -9.04 -28.78 29.81
N ARG A 364 -10.35 -28.88 30.05
CA ARG A 364 -11.19 -27.68 30.25
C ARG A 364 -10.86 -27.03 31.60
N PRO A 365 -10.82 -25.68 31.67
CA PRO A 365 -10.56 -24.98 32.94
C PRO A 365 -11.59 -25.37 34.02
N ALA A 366 -11.13 -25.96 35.12
CA ALA A 366 -12.02 -26.50 36.15
C ALA A 366 -12.54 -25.41 37.11
N GLY A 367 -11.71 -24.49 37.54
CA GLY A 367 -12.03 -23.45 38.52
C GLY A 367 -12.71 -22.21 37.91
N ARG A 368 -13.55 -21.50 38.70
CA ARG A 368 -14.18 -20.25 38.27
C ARG A 368 -13.12 -19.20 37.84
N GLY A 369 -12.03 -19.07 38.57
CA GLY A 369 -10.94 -18.14 38.26
C GLY A 369 -10.21 -18.50 36.97
N GLU A 370 -9.95 -19.80 36.73
CA GLU A 370 -9.32 -20.26 35.48
C GLU A 370 -10.23 -20.04 34.26
N ARG A 371 -11.53 -20.31 34.41
CA ARG A 371 -12.52 -20.02 33.35
C ARG A 371 -12.57 -18.54 33.02
N LEU A 372 -12.50 -17.67 34.03
CA LEU A 372 -12.48 -16.23 33.82
C LEU A 372 -11.16 -15.77 33.16
N ALA A 373 -10.01 -16.29 33.58
CA ALA A 373 -8.73 -15.98 33.00
C ALA A 373 -8.61 -16.44 31.53
N HIS A 374 -9.13 -17.65 31.24
CA HIS A 374 -9.24 -18.17 29.88
C HIS A 374 -10.18 -17.30 29.03
N TRP A 375 -11.37 -17.03 29.56
CA TRP A 375 -12.34 -16.15 28.87
C TRP A 375 -11.76 -14.75 28.60
N ALA A 376 -11.03 -14.17 29.52
CA ALA A 376 -10.37 -12.89 29.35
C ALA A 376 -9.11 -12.95 28.45
N GLY A 377 -8.69 -14.16 28.03
CA GLY A 377 -7.50 -14.36 27.22
C GLY A 377 -6.20 -13.94 27.91
N VAL A 378 -6.17 -13.97 29.24
CA VAL A 378 -4.99 -13.59 30.04
C VAL A 378 -3.97 -14.72 30.04
N ARG A 379 -4.46 -15.96 30.06
CA ARG A 379 -3.63 -17.17 30.03
C ARG A 379 -3.90 -17.96 28.75
N PRO A 380 -2.87 -18.47 28.06
CA PRO A 380 -3.09 -19.33 26.89
C PRO A 380 -3.90 -20.59 27.23
N ALA A 381 -4.74 -21.04 26.32
CA ALA A 381 -5.55 -22.24 26.49
C ALA A 381 -4.70 -23.51 26.62
N ASP A 382 -3.60 -23.57 25.88
CA ASP A 382 -2.62 -24.66 25.88
C ASP A 382 -1.71 -24.66 27.11
N GLY A 383 -1.82 -23.68 27.99
CA GLY A 383 -1.00 -23.55 29.19
C GLY A 383 0.46 -23.18 28.94
N LEU A 384 0.89 -23.05 27.71
CA LEU A 384 2.26 -22.74 27.36
C LEU A 384 2.58 -21.25 27.56
N PRO A 385 3.77 -20.90 28.09
CA PRO A 385 4.17 -19.52 28.24
C PRO A 385 4.47 -18.87 26.89
N HIS A 386 4.12 -17.60 26.73
CA HIS A 386 4.51 -16.84 25.55
C HIS A 386 6.02 -16.66 25.48
N ARG A 387 6.65 -17.24 24.50
CA ARG A 387 8.07 -17.02 24.20
C ARG A 387 8.19 -15.94 23.12
N PRO A 388 8.95 -14.86 23.33
CA PRO A 388 9.23 -13.90 22.29
C PRO A 388 10.00 -14.61 21.17
N ALA A 389 9.50 -14.52 19.94
CA ALA A 389 10.19 -15.11 18.79
C ALA A 389 11.55 -14.43 18.60
N ARG A 390 12.60 -15.21 18.48
CA ARG A 390 13.87 -14.73 17.93
C ARG A 390 13.63 -14.32 16.47
N ARG A 391 14.43 -13.37 15.98
CA ARG A 391 14.40 -12.98 14.57
C ARG A 391 14.68 -14.24 13.72
N LEU A 392 13.89 -14.47 12.66
CA LEU A 392 14.25 -15.47 11.67
C LEU A 392 15.68 -15.18 11.21
N PRO A 393 16.58 -16.16 11.16
CA PRO A 393 17.87 -15.96 10.54
C PRO A 393 17.63 -15.59 9.08
N SER A 394 17.71 -14.31 8.84
CA SER A 394 17.99 -13.60 7.60
C SER A 394 17.54 -14.22 6.27
N LEU A 395 16.27 -14.16 5.99
CA LEU A 395 15.81 -13.95 4.61
C LEU A 395 15.32 -12.52 4.41
N ASP A 396 15.30 -11.72 5.48
CA ASP A 396 15.22 -10.27 5.34
C ASP A 396 16.55 -9.79 4.72
N PRO A 397 16.51 -9.04 3.61
CA PRO A 397 17.72 -8.39 3.11
C PRO A 397 18.36 -7.64 4.26
N ALA A 398 19.66 -7.88 4.50
CA ALA A 398 20.38 -7.23 5.59
C ALA A 398 20.07 -5.73 5.55
N PRO A 399 19.68 -5.10 6.68
CA PRO A 399 19.37 -3.69 6.68
C PRO A 399 20.54 -2.97 6.05
N ALA A 400 20.29 -2.28 4.94
CA ALA A 400 21.32 -1.50 4.26
C ALA A 400 22.09 -0.77 5.32
N ARG A 401 23.42 -0.97 5.35
CA ARG A 401 24.38 -0.48 6.36
C ARG A 401 23.87 0.81 6.97
N ALA A 402 23.64 0.80 8.27
CA ALA A 402 23.01 1.86 9.03
C ALA A 402 23.66 3.20 8.65
N GLY A 403 22.98 3.96 7.78
CA GLY A 403 23.32 5.34 7.56
C GLY A 403 23.28 6.03 8.91
N ASN A 404 24.37 6.62 9.28
CA ASN A 404 24.73 7.34 10.48
C ASN A 404 23.58 7.48 11.50
N ARG A 405 23.51 6.57 12.46
CA ARG A 405 22.47 6.47 13.51
C ARG A 405 22.29 7.81 14.22
N GLY A 406 23.37 8.57 14.40
CA GLY A 406 23.36 9.91 14.97
C GLY A 406 22.56 10.92 14.15
N ARG A 407 22.67 10.86 12.81
CA ARG A 407 21.93 11.77 11.91
C ARG A 407 20.42 11.47 11.89
N GLN A 408 20.03 10.20 12.03
CA GLN A 408 18.62 9.82 12.17
C GLN A 408 18.03 10.22 13.51
N VAL A 409 18.80 10.06 14.60
CA VAL A 409 18.42 10.49 15.96
C VAL A 409 18.32 12.01 16.01
N ALA A 410 19.30 12.74 15.51
CA ALA A 410 19.29 14.20 15.45
C ALA A 410 18.08 14.74 14.64
N ARG A 411 17.75 14.09 13.51
CA ARG A 411 16.57 14.44 12.72
C ARG A 411 15.26 14.18 13.45
N ARG A 412 15.15 13.06 14.21
CA ARG A 412 13.96 12.75 15.02
C ARG A 412 13.80 13.73 16.17
N ILE A 413 14.91 14.09 16.83
CA ILE A 413 14.92 15.10 17.89
C ILE A 413 14.53 16.47 17.32
N GLY A 414 15.13 16.90 16.21
CA GLY A 414 14.78 18.16 15.55
C GLY A 414 13.30 18.26 15.16
N LEU A 415 12.72 17.16 14.65
CA LEU A 415 11.30 17.06 14.36
C LEU A 415 10.41 17.12 15.60
N GLY A 416 10.83 16.46 16.68
CA GLY A 416 10.13 16.48 17.96
C GLY A 416 10.14 17.88 18.59
N VAL A 417 11.28 18.56 18.56
CA VAL A 417 11.44 19.94 19.06
C VAL A 417 10.62 20.92 18.25
N ALA A 418 10.64 20.84 16.91
CA ALA A 418 9.82 21.71 16.05
C ALA A 418 8.32 21.51 16.29
N GLY A 419 7.88 20.25 16.48
CA GLY A 419 6.50 19.93 16.84
C GLY A 419 6.11 20.49 18.22
N ALA A 420 6.96 20.31 19.22
CA ALA A 420 6.74 20.82 20.57
C ALA A 420 6.68 22.34 20.59
N LEU A 421 7.53 23.03 19.83
CA LEU A 421 7.50 24.49 19.69
C LEU A 421 6.19 24.97 19.05
N GLY A 422 5.71 24.29 18.00
CA GLY A 422 4.44 24.65 17.36
C GLY A 422 3.24 24.51 18.30
N VAL A 423 3.15 23.38 18.99
CA VAL A 423 2.12 23.16 20.02
C VAL A 423 2.26 24.16 21.16
N GLY A 424 3.49 24.41 21.63
CA GLY A 424 3.77 25.39 22.68
C GLY A 424 3.31 26.79 22.33
N LEU A 425 3.55 27.27 21.09
CA LEU A 425 3.06 28.56 20.60
C LEU A 425 1.54 28.64 20.58
N THR A 426 0.85 27.57 20.18
CA THR A 426 -0.62 27.54 20.20
C THR A 426 -1.17 27.57 21.62
N VAL A 427 -0.55 26.81 22.55
CA VAL A 427 -0.92 26.80 23.98
C VAL A 427 -0.68 28.16 24.60
N LEU A 428 0.47 28.80 24.33
CA LEU A 428 0.79 30.13 24.85
C LEU A 428 -0.19 31.18 24.31
N ALA A 429 -0.56 31.10 23.04
CA ALA A 429 -1.59 31.99 22.48
C ALA A 429 -2.94 31.78 23.18
N ALA A 430 -3.36 30.52 23.37
CA ALA A 430 -4.59 30.20 24.07
C ALA A 430 -4.58 30.67 25.52
N GLN A 431 -3.45 30.52 26.24
CA GLN A 431 -3.31 31.00 27.63
C GLN A 431 -3.41 32.54 27.72
N LYS A 432 -2.79 33.28 26.78
CA LYS A 432 -2.88 34.73 26.74
C LYS A 432 -4.28 35.28 26.42
N ILE A 433 -5.04 34.55 25.63
CA ILE A 433 -6.39 34.91 25.18
C ILE A 433 -7.45 34.48 26.19
N GLY A 434 -7.12 33.51 27.06
CA GLY A 434 -8.05 32.83 27.95
C GLY A 434 -8.56 31.53 27.35
N VAL A 435 -8.11 30.39 27.88
CA VAL A 435 -8.46 29.05 27.40
C VAL A 435 -9.98 28.85 27.41
N ASP A 436 -10.64 29.32 28.47
CA ASP A 436 -12.10 29.17 28.63
C ASP A 436 -12.88 29.86 27.52
N ASN A 437 -12.47 31.07 27.11
CA ASN A 437 -13.11 31.80 25.99
C ASN A 437 -12.96 31.09 24.65
N VAL A 438 -11.79 30.51 24.41
CA VAL A 438 -11.52 29.73 23.16
C VAL A 438 -12.34 28.44 23.14
N VAL A 439 -12.39 27.73 24.26
CA VAL A 439 -13.19 26.49 24.40
C VAL A 439 -14.67 26.81 24.24
N GLU A 440 -15.15 27.87 24.84
CA GLU A 440 -16.54 28.31 24.72
C GLU A 440 -16.91 28.61 23.26
N SER A 441 -16.06 29.34 22.53
CA SER A 441 -16.26 29.62 21.10
C SER A 441 -16.30 28.33 20.25
N ILE A 442 -15.42 27.36 20.55
CA ILE A 442 -15.43 26.08 19.87
C ILE A 442 -16.71 25.27 20.19
N VAL A 443 -17.13 25.24 21.42
CA VAL A 443 -18.32 24.48 21.86
C VAL A 443 -19.62 25.11 21.32
N ARG A 444 -19.66 26.43 21.19
CA ARG A 444 -20.79 27.15 20.57
C ARG A 444 -20.88 26.99 19.06
N SER A 445 -19.81 26.51 18.41
CA SER A 445 -19.77 26.36 16.96
C SER A 445 -20.87 25.43 16.43
N ASN A 446 -21.51 25.81 15.33
CA ASN A 446 -22.52 24.99 14.67
C ASN A 446 -21.84 23.84 13.93
N PHE A 447 -21.93 22.62 14.50
CA PHE A 447 -21.30 21.42 13.96
C PHE A 447 -21.74 21.06 12.53
N THR A 448 -22.97 21.41 12.13
CA THR A 448 -23.45 21.18 10.77
C THR A 448 -22.61 21.95 9.75
N TRP A 449 -22.31 23.21 10.00
CA TRP A 449 -21.46 24.03 9.12
C TRP A 449 -20.01 23.57 9.10
N VAL A 450 -19.50 23.03 10.21
CA VAL A 450 -18.17 22.39 10.24
C VAL A 450 -18.15 21.14 9.34
N LEU A 451 -19.20 20.33 9.35
CA LEU A 451 -19.32 19.18 8.45
C LEU A 451 -19.43 19.62 6.98
N VAL A 452 -20.16 20.70 6.70
CA VAL A 452 -20.23 21.30 5.35
C VAL A 452 -18.84 21.74 4.90
N ALA A 453 -18.08 22.40 5.76
CA ALA A 453 -16.71 22.80 5.45
C ALA A 453 -15.79 21.59 5.19
N CYS A 454 -15.90 20.51 5.98
CA CYS A 454 -15.20 19.26 5.73
C CYS A 454 -15.55 18.64 4.36
N ALA A 455 -16.83 18.63 4.01
CA ALA A 455 -17.30 18.12 2.72
C ALA A 455 -16.76 18.95 1.56
N LEU A 456 -16.83 20.28 1.66
CA LEU A 456 -16.29 21.21 0.66
C LEU A 456 -14.76 21.03 0.52
N MET A 457 -14.03 20.93 1.63
CA MET A 457 -12.59 20.64 1.60
C MET A 457 -12.29 19.31 0.88
N ALA A 458 -13.05 18.25 1.17
CA ALA A 458 -12.91 16.98 0.48
C ALA A 458 -13.14 17.10 -1.03
N VAL A 459 -14.18 17.83 -1.44
CA VAL A 459 -14.48 18.09 -2.87
C VAL A 459 -13.34 18.87 -3.52
N SER A 460 -12.80 19.89 -2.84
CA SER A 460 -11.68 20.69 -3.37
C SER A 460 -10.46 19.84 -3.71
N LEU A 461 -10.17 18.81 -2.90
CA LEU A 461 -9.06 17.88 -3.16
C LEU A 461 -9.25 17.08 -4.45
N PHE A 462 -10.48 16.69 -4.79
CA PHE A 462 -10.76 16.01 -6.06
C PHE A 462 -10.56 16.96 -7.26
N PHE A 463 -10.91 18.23 -7.14
CA PHE A 463 -10.64 19.23 -8.16
C PHE A 463 -9.13 19.48 -8.32
N ARG A 464 -8.37 19.55 -7.23
CA ARG A 464 -6.89 19.62 -7.27
C ARG A 464 -6.28 18.40 -7.95
N ALA A 465 -6.80 17.21 -7.67
CA ALA A 465 -6.36 15.97 -8.34
C ALA A 465 -6.72 15.99 -9.84
N ALA A 466 -7.90 16.52 -10.22
CA ALA A 466 -8.30 16.67 -11.61
C ALA A 466 -7.40 17.66 -12.35
N SER A 467 -7.05 18.79 -11.75
CA SER A 467 -6.08 19.74 -12.30
C SER A 467 -4.74 19.07 -12.57
N TRP A 468 -4.19 18.37 -11.58
CA TRP A 468 -2.91 17.69 -11.73
C TRP A 468 -2.96 16.54 -12.75
N TYR A 469 -4.11 15.88 -12.90
CA TYR A 469 -4.31 14.86 -13.94
C TYR A 469 -4.10 15.43 -15.36
N TRP A 470 -4.68 16.59 -15.67
CA TRP A 470 -4.51 17.20 -16.97
C TRP A 470 -3.08 17.66 -17.21
N ILE A 471 -2.41 18.19 -16.18
CA ILE A 471 -1.00 18.58 -16.24
C ILE A 471 -0.11 17.35 -16.48
N ALA A 472 -0.27 16.28 -15.68
CA ALA A 472 0.52 15.05 -15.79
C ALA A 472 0.31 14.37 -17.15
N ARG A 473 -0.93 14.34 -17.67
CA ARG A 473 -1.24 13.78 -18.97
C ARG A 473 -0.63 14.56 -20.14
N ALA A 474 -0.49 15.87 -20.00
CA ALA A 474 0.20 16.71 -20.99
C ALA A 474 1.72 16.49 -20.96
N ALA A 475 2.29 16.28 -19.76
CA ALA A 475 3.72 16.08 -19.57
C ALA A 475 4.18 14.66 -19.96
N LEU A 476 3.29 13.67 -19.95
CA LEU A 476 3.57 12.26 -20.25
C LEU A 476 2.65 11.73 -21.37
N PRO A 477 2.75 12.24 -22.62
CA PRO A 477 1.83 11.90 -23.71
C PRO A 477 1.88 10.43 -24.11
N ASN A 478 3.05 9.80 -24.00
CA ASN A 478 3.32 8.40 -24.40
C ASN A 478 3.13 7.40 -23.26
N ARG A 479 2.56 7.82 -22.11
CA ARG A 479 2.35 6.96 -20.95
C ARG A 479 0.89 6.99 -20.49
N PRO A 480 0.32 5.85 -20.11
CA PRO A 480 -1.04 5.80 -19.57
C PRO A 480 -1.08 6.45 -18.18
N VAL A 481 -1.61 7.67 -18.08
CA VAL A 481 -1.89 8.34 -16.82
C VAL A 481 -3.37 8.16 -16.49
N ARG A 482 -3.68 7.38 -15.45
CA ARG A 482 -5.06 7.11 -15.04
C ARG A 482 -5.51 8.13 -13.98
N ARG A 483 -6.74 8.64 -14.08
CA ARG A 483 -7.31 9.59 -13.09
C ARG A 483 -7.23 9.06 -11.66
N ARG A 484 -7.50 7.78 -11.47
CA ARG A 484 -7.46 7.10 -10.16
C ARG A 484 -6.06 7.16 -9.53
N ASP A 485 -4.99 6.96 -10.31
CA ASP A 485 -3.61 6.96 -9.79
C ASP A 485 -3.19 8.37 -9.37
N VAL A 486 -3.57 9.39 -10.15
CA VAL A 486 -3.31 10.80 -9.81
C VAL A 486 -4.10 11.22 -8.56
N THR A 487 -5.37 10.80 -8.45
CA THR A 487 -6.19 11.08 -7.26
C THR A 487 -5.58 10.44 -6.02
N SER A 488 -5.22 9.15 -6.08
CA SER A 488 -4.57 8.44 -4.97
C SER A 488 -3.25 9.11 -4.57
N ALA A 489 -2.39 9.44 -5.55
CA ALA A 489 -1.13 10.14 -5.29
C ALA A 489 -1.34 11.53 -4.67
N THR A 490 -2.38 12.27 -5.10
CA THR A 490 -2.73 13.57 -4.51
C THR A 490 -3.15 13.42 -3.05
N MET A 491 -4.03 12.46 -2.74
CA MET A 491 -4.49 12.21 -1.36
C MET A 491 -3.33 11.81 -0.44
N ILE A 492 -2.40 10.97 -0.91
CA ILE A 492 -1.18 10.63 -0.17
C ILE A 492 -0.32 11.87 0.05
N GLY A 493 -0.14 12.71 -0.97
CA GLY A 493 0.62 13.95 -0.85
C GLY A 493 0.04 14.91 0.18
N VAL A 494 -1.28 15.08 0.19
CA VAL A 494 -1.98 15.94 1.18
C VAL A 494 -1.83 15.37 2.60
N LEU A 495 -2.01 14.06 2.79
CA LEU A 495 -1.78 13.41 4.10
C LEU A 495 -0.35 13.63 4.57
N MET A 496 0.64 13.45 3.70
CA MET A 496 2.05 13.64 4.07
C MET A 496 2.39 15.11 4.33
N SER A 497 1.74 16.06 3.66
CA SER A 497 1.89 17.50 3.96
C SER A 497 1.27 17.87 5.30
N ALA A 498 0.14 17.24 5.67
CA ALA A 498 -0.52 17.45 6.95
C ALA A 498 0.18 16.79 8.15
N THR A 499 1.02 15.77 7.92
CA THR A 499 1.65 14.99 9.00
C THR A 499 3.16 15.16 9.09
N LEU A 500 3.83 15.57 8.00
CA LEU A 500 5.29 15.72 7.93
C LEU A 500 5.68 17.20 7.77
N PRO A 501 6.82 17.62 8.34
CA PRO A 501 7.33 18.97 8.15
C PRO A 501 7.86 19.18 6.72
N ALA A 502 8.12 20.44 6.37
CA ALA A 502 8.82 20.86 5.16
C ALA A 502 8.12 20.50 3.83
N ARG A 503 6.77 20.43 3.80
CA ARG A 503 5.98 20.13 2.58
C ARG A 503 6.45 18.91 1.79
N LEU A 504 6.94 17.89 2.48
CA LEU A 504 7.39 16.63 1.85
C LEU A 504 6.26 15.89 1.08
N GLY A 505 5.03 16.30 1.25
CA GLY A 505 3.89 15.78 0.50
C GLY A 505 3.95 16.05 -1.00
N GLU A 506 4.52 17.18 -1.43
CA GLU A 506 4.64 17.51 -2.86
C GLU A 506 5.58 16.52 -3.60
N PRO A 507 6.83 16.31 -3.17
CA PRO A 507 7.67 15.26 -3.75
C PRO A 507 7.08 13.86 -3.58
N ALA A 508 6.40 13.58 -2.47
CA ALA A 508 5.82 12.27 -2.20
C ALA A 508 4.72 11.90 -3.20
N ARG A 509 3.84 12.86 -3.57
CA ARG A 509 2.81 12.58 -4.59
C ARG A 509 3.41 12.38 -5.99
N ALA A 510 4.44 13.16 -6.37
CA ALA A 510 5.15 12.95 -7.62
C ALA A 510 5.79 11.58 -7.66
N LEU A 511 6.38 11.13 -6.55
CA LEU A 511 6.97 9.82 -6.39
C LEU A 511 5.91 8.71 -6.47
N ALA A 512 4.78 8.85 -5.78
CA ALA A 512 3.68 7.90 -5.81
C ALA A 512 3.14 7.71 -7.24
N LEU A 513 3.00 8.80 -8.01
CA LEU A 513 2.55 8.73 -9.41
C LEU A 513 3.65 8.16 -10.32
N ALA A 514 4.93 8.55 -10.14
CA ALA A 514 6.04 8.04 -10.93
C ALA A 514 6.14 6.50 -10.85
N ARG A 515 5.86 5.93 -9.68
CA ARG A 515 5.80 4.47 -9.47
C ARG A 515 4.70 3.81 -10.32
N ARG A 516 3.57 4.48 -10.49
CA ARG A 516 2.43 3.97 -11.26
C ARG A 516 2.60 4.10 -12.76
N THR A 517 3.47 5.01 -13.21
CA THR A 517 3.73 5.23 -14.64
C THR A 517 4.87 4.40 -15.19
N GLY A 518 5.58 3.60 -14.35
CA GLY A 518 6.81 2.89 -14.71
C GLY A 518 8.01 3.84 -14.91
N ARG A 519 9.23 3.30 -15.07
CA ARG A 519 10.47 4.08 -15.30
C ARG A 519 10.63 5.31 -14.41
N MET A 520 10.61 5.09 -13.11
CA MET A 520 10.67 6.14 -12.09
C MET A 520 11.78 7.17 -12.31
N ARG A 521 12.98 6.76 -12.80
CA ARG A 521 14.10 7.67 -13.08
C ARG A 521 13.82 8.69 -14.19
N GLU A 522 12.97 8.32 -15.15
CA GLU A 522 12.59 9.18 -16.27
C GLU A 522 11.36 10.03 -15.93
N THR A 523 10.37 9.43 -15.30
CA THR A 523 9.07 10.07 -15.05
C THR A 523 9.07 10.96 -13.80
N PHE A 524 9.82 10.62 -12.77
CA PHE A 524 9.85 11.39 -11.52
C PHE A 524 10.31 12.84 -11.69
N PRO A 525 11.42 13.14 -12.42
CA PRO A 525 11.81 14.55 -12.66
C PRO A 525 10.80 15.32 -13.52
N VAL A 526 10.15 14.67 -14.49
CA VAL A 526 9.07 15.26 -15.28
C VAL A 526 7.87 15.58 -14.39
N LEU A 527 7.47 14.66 -13.51
CA LEU A 527 6.38 14.86 -12.56
C LEU A 527 6.70 15.94 -11.53
N LEU A 528 7.95 16.09 -11.08
CA LEU A 528 8.37 17.25 -10.30
C LEU A 528 8.17 18.55 -11.07
N GLY A 529 8.45 18.56 -12.38
CA GLY A 529 8.15 19.70 -13.25
C GLY A 529 6.66 20.01 -13.35
N THR A 530 5.78 19.02 -13.27
CA THR A 530 4.33 19.25 -13.26
C THR A 530 3.85 19.94 -12.00
N LEU A 531 4.55 19.79 -10.87
CA LEU A 531 4.27 20.54 -9.64
C LEU A 531 4.55 22.04 -9.82
N VAL A 532 5.57 22.38 -10.61
CA VAL A 532 5.85 23.78 -10.98
C VAL A 532 4.67 24.35 -11.78
N SER A 533 4.12 23.60 -12.74
CA SER A 533 2.94 24.03 -13.50
C SER A 533 1.73 24.26 -12.59
N GLN A 534 1.50 23.40 -11.61
CA GLN A 534 0.41 23.57 -10.65
C GLN A 534 0.65 24.76 -9.73
N THR A 535 1.89 25.03 -9.33
CA THR A 535 2.26 26.23 -8.56
C THR A 535 1.96 27.51 -9.35
N LEU A 536 2.22 27.54 -10.66
CA LEU A 536 1.85 28.68 -11.52
C LEU A 536 0.34 28.91 -11.52
N LEU A 537 -0.47 27.86 -11.64
CA LEU A 537 -1.93 27.97 -11.56
C LEU A 537 -2.40 28.44 -10.17
N ASN A 538 -1.71 28.03 -9.09
CA ASN A 538 -1.98 28.52 -7.73
C ASN A 538 -1.69 30.03 -7.61
N LEU A 539 -0.64 30.54 -8.26
CA LEU A 539 -0.32 31.97 -8.24
C LEU A 539 -1.43 32.80 -8.93
N ILE A 540 -2.02 32.26 -10.00
CA ILE A 540 -3.17 32.91 -10.65
C ILE A 540 -4.36 32.99 -9.68
N ALA A 541 -4.66 31.85 -9.00
CA ALA A 541 -5.74 31.83 -8.01
C ALA A 541 -5.47 32.77 -6.83
N LEU A 542 -4.24 32.86 -6.37
CA LEU A 542 -3.82 33.75 -5.29
C LEU A 542 -3.96 35.22 -5.70
N ALA A 543 -3.62 35.56 -6.95
CA ALA A 543 -3.82 36.89 -7.50
C ALA A 543 -5.32 37.28 -7.59
N LEU A 544 -6.17 36.33 -8.00
CA LEU A 544 -7.64 36.55 -8.02
C LEU A 544 -8.20 36.74 -6.61
N LEU A 545 -7.74 35.99 -5.61
CA LEU A 545 -8.09 36.22 -4.22
C LEU A 545 -7.65 37.62 -3.76
N GLY A 546 -6.44 38.05 -4.14
CA GLY A 546 -5.97 39.41 -3.85
C GLY A 546 -6.90 40.49 -4.44
N VAL A 547 -7.41 40.29 -5.65
CA VAL A 547 -8.41 41.19 -6.26
C VAL A 547 -9.70 41.20 -5.44
N ILE A 548 -10.22 40.03 -5.03
CA ILE A 548 -11.42 39.92 -4.18
C ILE A 548 -11.20 40.66 -2.87
N ILE A 549 -10.06 40.46 -2.22
CA ILE A 549 -9.75 41.14 -0.96
C ILE A 549 -9.75 42.67 -1.13
N VAL A 550 -9.05 43.16 -2.15
CA VAL A 550 -8.99 44.65 -2.44
C VAL A 550 -10.36 45.22 -2.75
N SER A 551 -11.21 44.49 -3.50
CA SER A 551 -12.54 44.95 -3.88
C SER A 551 -13.58 44.87 -2.76
N THR A 552 -13.39 44.02 -1.76
CA THR A 552 -14.39 43.77 -0.70
C THR A 552 -14.01 44.33 0.67
N THR A 553 -12.77 44.82 0.84
CA THR A 553 -12.29 45.29 2.16
C THR A 553 -11.56 46.62 2.09
N PRO A 554 -11.89 47.60 2.96
CA PRO A 554 -11.20 48.89 3.03
C PRO A 554 -9.81 48.82 3.65
N LEU A 555 -9.36 47.64 4.08
CA LEU A 555 -8.11 47.40 4.80
C LEU A 555 -6.82 47.81 4.07
N PHE A 556 -6.90 48.08 2.77
CA PHE A 556 -5.72 48.18 1.92
C PHE A 556 -5.26 49.62 1.63
N HIS A 557 -5.82 50.62 2.31
CA HIS A 557 -5.44 52.03 2.06
C HIS A 557 -4.17 52.51 2.79
N SER A 558 -3.62 51.70 3.73
CA SER A 558 -2.40 52.06 4.43
C SER A 558 -1.54 50.84 4.82
N GLY A 559 -0.55 50.51 4.01
CA GLY A 559 0.55 49.60 4.42
C GLY A 559 0.73 48.28 3.68
N THR A 560 -0.07 47.98 2.67
CA THR A 560 -0.17 46.68 2.01
C THR A 560 0.85 46.36 0.93
N GLN A 561 1.70 47.32 0.55
CA GLN A 561 2.79 47.04 -0.41
C GLN A 561 3.71 45.87 0.04
N LYS A 562 3.89 45.72 1.34
CA LYS A 562 4.74 44.62 1.89
C LYS A 562 4.13 43.21 1.70
N LEU A 563 2.82 43.06 1.89
CA LEU A 563 2.12 41.79 1.68
C LEU A 563 2.06 41.39 0.18
N PHE A 564 1.87 42.39 -0.69
CA PHE A 564 1.93 42.19 -2.15
C PHE A 564 3.36 41.77 -2.59
N LEU A 565 4.38 42.39 -2.00
CA LEU A 565 5.80 42.02 -2.26
C LEU A 565 6.10 40.60 -1.81
N PHE A 566 5.57 40.15 -0.66
CA PHE A 566 5.71 38.77 -0.19
C PHE A 566 5.00 37.75 -1.09
N SER A 567 3.89 38.10 -1.74
CA SER A 567 3.20 37.25 -2.70
C SER A 567 4.00 37.01 -3.99
N LEU A 568 4.94 37.89 -4.31
CA LEU A 568 5.85 37.79 -5.45
C LEU A 568 7.06 36.89 -5.18
N VAL A 569 7.38 36.60 -3.93
CA VAL A 569 8.53 35.74 -3.57
C VAL A 569 8.48 34.37 -4.25
N PRO A 570 7.35 33.62 -4.27
CA PRO A 570 7.25 32.38 -5.00
C PRO A 570 7.48 32.53 -6.51
N LEU A 571 7.03 33.65 -7.09
CA LEU A 571 7.22 33.97 -8.50
C LEU A 571 8.69 34.26 -8.82
N ILE A 572 9.38 35.00 -7.95
CA ILE A 572 10.81 35.30 -8.09
C ILE A 572 11.64 34.01 -7.96
N VAL A 573 11.36 33.18 -6.96
CA VAL A 573 12.02 31.88 -6.79
C VAL A 573 11.80 31.00 -8.01
N LEU A 574 10.59 30.96 -8.55
CA LEU A 574 10.26 30.22 -9.76
C LEU A 574 11.00 30.77 -10.98
N LEU A 575 11.06 32.08 -11.14
CA LEU A 575 11.79 32.74 -12.24
C LEU A 575 13.28 32.42 -12.16
N VAL A 576 13.86 32.44 -10.97
CA VAL A 576 15.27 32.07 -10.73
C VAL A 576 15.51 30.59 -11.09
N VAL A 577 14.62 29.69 -10.67
CA VAL A 577 14.73 28.25 -11.00
C VAL A 577 14.59 27.99 -12.50
N LEU A 578 13.74 28.74 -13.20
CA LEU A 578 13.55 28.61 -14.65
C LEU A 578 14.69 29.24 -15.48
N THR A 579 15.30 30.31 -14.97
CA THR A 579 16.36 31.05 -15.69
C THR A 579 17.79 30.58 -15.31
N ALA A 580 17.99 30.02 -14.13
CA ALA A 580 19.27 29.50 -13.68
C ALA A 580 19.98 28.58 -14.70
N PRO A 581 19.28 27.65 -15.42
CA PRO A 581 19.91 26.82 -16.45
C PRO A 581 20.42 27.58 -17.68
N LEU A 582 19.81 28.75 -17.96
CA LEU A 582 20.20 29.61 -19.09
C LEU A 582 21.51 30.37 -18.79
N LEU A 583 21.75 30.60 -17.50
CA LEU A 583 22.93 31.37 -17.02
C LEU A 583 24.14 30.50 -16.70
N MET A 584 23.94 29.18 -16.51
CA MET A 584 25.05 28.26 -16.21
C MET A 584 25.86 27.93 -17.47
N ARG A 585 26.99 28.60 -17.66
CA ARG A 585 27.97 28.35 -18.72
C ARG A 585 28.63 26.96 -18.60
N ARG A 586 28.76 26.28 -19.73
CA ARG A 586 29.19 24.88 -19.92
C ARG A 586 30.70 24.77 -20.11
N ASN A 587 31.53 25.13 -19.12
CA ASN A 587 32.97 24.95 -19.24
C ASN A 587 33.58 24.33 -17.97
N GLY A 588 34.14 23.13 -18.10
CA GLY A 588 34.95 22.48 -17.06
C GLY A 588 35.00 20.96 -17.09
N ASN A 589 36.16 20.36 -17.07
CA ASN A 589 36.42 18.93 -16.89
C ASN A 589 36.65 18.64 -15.39
N GLY A 590 35.67 18.09 -14.69
CA GLY A 590 35.80 17.73 -13.27
C GLY A 590 34.53 17.20 -12.60
N ARG A 591 34.61 16.89 -11.30
CA ARG A 591 33.43 16.46 -10.49
C ARG A 591 32.29 17.50 -10.52
N LEU A 592 32.64 18.80 -10.52
CA LEU A 592 31.70 19.92 -10.62
C LEU A 592 31.00 19.98 -11.98
N ALA A 593 31.71 19.69 -13.08
CA ALA A 593 31.11 19.64 -14.42
C ALA A 593 30.11 18.47 -14.58
N ARG A 594 30.41 17.30 -13.97
CA ARG A 594 29.48 16.17 -13.94
C ARG A 594 28.24 16.48 -13.13
N LEU A 595 28.37 17.17 -12.00
CA LEU A 595 27.25 17.65 -11.19
C LEU A 595 26.42 18.69 -11.97
N GLY A 596 27.06 19.65 -12.63
CA GLY A 596 26.40 20.65 -13.49
C GLY A 596 25.66 20.03 -14.65
N ALA A 597 26.20 19.00 -15.31
CA ALA A 597 25.52 18.26 -16.36
C ALA A 597 24.33 17.44 -15.85
N ALA A 598 24.43 16.90 -14.63
CA ALA A 598 23.30 16.20 -13.99
C ALA A 598 22.17 17.17 -13.64
N ILE A 599 22.50 18.32 -13.08
CA ILE A 599 21.53 19.39 -12.77
C ILE A 599 20.88 19.90 -14.05
N HIS A 600 21.64 20.15 -15.11
CA HIS A 600 21.12 20.60 -16.40
C HIS A 600 20.14 19.60 -17.02
N ARG A 601 20.45 18.30 -17.01
CA ARG A 601 19.52 17.24 -17.45
C ARG A 601 18.24 17.19 -16.62
N ALA A 602 18.36 17.30 -15.30
CA ALA A 602 17.20 17.35 -14.42
C ALA A 602 16.30 18.56 -14.72
N LEU A 603 16.89 19.71 -15.00
CA LEU A 603 16.17 20.95 -15.34
C LEU A 603 15.45 20.87 -16.69
N ILE A 604 16.07 20.22 -17.69
CA ILE A 604 15.40 19.94 -18.99
C ILE A 604 14.16 19.04 -18.76
N GLN A 605 14.28 18.04 -17.91
CA GLN A 605 13.16 17.16 -17.58
C GLN A 605 12.06 17.90 -16.80
N VAL A 606 12.44 18.82 -15.90
CA VAL A 606 11.48 19.69 -15.21
C VAL A 606 10.73 20.58 -16.21
N ARG A 607 11.40 21.12 -17.25
CA ARG A 607 10.74 21.90 -18.33
C ARG A 607 9.71 21.08 -19.10
N ALA A 608 9.88 19.76 -19.23
CA ALA A 608 8.87 18.89 -19.83
C ALA A 608 7.54 18.91 -19.03
N GLY A 609 7.60 19.14 -17.72
CA GLY A 609 6.43 19.31 -16.87
C GLY A 609 5.57 20.54 -17.21
N LEU A 610 6.14 21.54 -17.91
CA LEU A 610 5.43 22.74 -18.39
C LEU A 610 4.68 22.52 -19.71
N ALA A 611 4.66 21.30 -20.25
CA ALA A 611 4.01 20.99 -21.53
C ALA A 611 2.52 21.31 -21.57
N VAL A 612 1.84 21.36 -20.42
CA VAL A 612 0.41 21.72 -20.32
C VAL A 612 0.11 23.10 -20.88
N PHE A 613 1.05 24.06 -20.79
CA PHE A 613 0.87 25.42 -21.33
C PHE A 613 1.02 25.49 -22.86
N ARG A 614 1.48 24.42 -23.50
CA ARG A 614 1.54 24.28 -24.96
C ARG A 614 0.27 23.68 -25.56
N ASP A 615 -0.56 23.03 -24.74
CA ASP A 615 -1.85 22.44 -25.13
C ASP A 615 -2.99 23.29 -24.51
N PRO A 616 -3.63 24.18 -25.29
CA PRO A 616 -4.60 25.11 -24.73
C PRO A 616 -5.82 24.42 -24.14
N ARG A 617 -6.23 23.25 -24.69
CA ARG A 617 -7.40 22.51 -24.18
C ARG A 617 -7.10 21.88 -22.81
N ARG A 618 -5.95 21.23 -22.67
CA ARG A 618 -5.53 20.63 -21.41
C ARG A 618 -5.15 21.68 -20.38
N GLY A 619 -4.54 22.78 -20.82
CA GLY A 619 -4.22 23.95 -19.99
C GLY A 619 -5.47 24.59 -19.41
N ALA A 620 -6.48 24.85 -20.23
CA ALA A 620 -7.76 25.39 -19.79
C ALA A 620 -8.48 24.45 -18.81
N ALA A 621 -8.51 23.15 -19.09
CA ALA A 621 -9.10 22.16 -18.18
C ALA A 621 -8.37 22.10 -16.83
N ALA A 622 -7.03 22.16 -16.84
CA ALA A 622 -6.23 22.19 -15.62
C ALA A 622 -6.46 23.47 -14.82
N ALA A 623 -6.52 24.63 -15.49
CA ALA A 623 -6.79 25.93 -14.86
C ALA A 623 -8.21 26.00 -14.28
N ALA A 624 -9.22 25.58 -15.03
CA ALA A 624 -10.60 25.55 -14.56
C ALA A 624 -10.76 24.64 -13.33
N ALA A 625 -10.15 23.44 -13.34
CA ALA A 625 -10.17 22.54 -12.18
C ALA A 625 -9.41 23.16 -10.98
N GLN A 626 -8.28 23.84 -11.20
CA GLN A 626 -7.52 24.48 -10.12
C GLN A 626 -8.27 25.65 -9.50
N LEU A 627 -8.84 26.54 -10.33
CA LEU A 627 -9.66 27.66 -9.87
C LEU A 627 -10.93 27.17 -9.17
N GLY A 628 -11.56 26.12 -9.68
CA GLY A 628 -12.69 25.47 -9.01
C GLY A 628 -12.31 24.94 -7.62
N ALA A 629 -11.14 24.33 -7.46
CA ALA A 629 -10.64 23.90 -6.16
C ALA A 629 -10.50 25.08 -5.17
N TRP A 630 -9.97 26.21 -5.62
CA TRP A 630 -9.81 27.41 -4.80
C TRP A 630 -11.15 28.06 -4.44
N ALA A 631 -12.10 28.10 -5.38
CA ALA A 631 -13.45 28.61 -5.12
C ALA A 631 -14.17 27.76 -4.05
N ILE A 632 -14.05 26.44 -4.14
CA ILE A 632 -14.62 25.53 -3.14
C ILE A 632 -13.90 25.68 -1.79
N GLN A 633 -12.57 25.88 -1.76
CA GLN A 633 -11.85 26.17 -0.51
C GLN A 633 -12.28 27.49 0.11
N LEU A 634 -12.49 28.52 -0.71
CA LEU A 634 -13.03 29.79 -0.24
C LEU A 634 -14.42 29.62 0.39
N SER A 635 -15.29 28.83 -0.26
CA SER A 635 -16.60 28.49 0.29
C SER A 635 -16.52 27.72 1.60
N ALA A 636 -15.52 26.84 1.75
CA ALA A 636 -15.27 26.13 3.01
C ALA A 636 -14.81 27.08 4.14
N CYS A 637 -13.89 28.00 3.84
CA CYS A 637 -13.50 29.04 4.80
C CYS A 637 -14.68 29.94 5.20
N TRP A 638 -15.53 30.28 4.23
CA TRP A 638 -16.72 31.06 4.49
C TRP A 638 -17.76 30.29 5.33
N ALA A 639 -17.98 29.00 5.04
CA ALA A 639 -18.86 28.14 5.84
C ALA A 639 -18.41 28.06 7.32
N LEU A 640 -17.12 28.15 7.59
CA LEU A 640 -16.60 28.18 8.96
C LEU A 640 -16.87 29.51 9.69
N LEU A 641 -17.02 30.63 8.99
CA LEU A 641 -17.50 31.87 9.61
C LEU A 641 -18.94 31.71 10.10
N TYR A 642 -19.81 31.08 9.30
CA TYR A 642 -21.17 30.72 9.75
C TYR A 642 -21.18 29.72 10.90
N ALA A 643 -20.21 28.79 10.93
CA ALA A 643 -20.12 27.83 12.02
C ALA A 643 -19.89 28.49 13.38
N LEU A 644 -19.21 29.62 13.39
CA LEU A 644 -18.88 30.42 14.59
C LEU A 644 -19.79 31.63 14.80
N GLY A 645 -20.78 31.86 13.93
CA GLY A 645 -21.66 33.02 14.00
C GLY A 645 -20.97 34.36 13.69
N LEU A 646 -19.87 34.33 12.93
CA LEU A 646 -19.05 35.49 12.57
C LEU A 646 -19.45 36.10 11.22
N ASP A 647 -20.49 35.60 10.58
CA ASP A 647 -20.96 36.05 9.25
C ASP A 647 -21.46 37.50 9.22
N GLY A 648 -21.91 38.03 10.36
CA GLY A 648 -22.29 39.42 10.52
C GLY A 648 -21.12 40.41 10.60
N GLU A 649 -19.96 39.96 11.11
CA GLU A 649 -18.76 40.76 11.30
C GLU A 649 -17.75 40.57 10.15
N ALA A 650 -17.68 39.35 9.62
CA ALA A 650 -16.68 38.90 8.68
C ALA A 650 -17.32 38.21 7.46
N GLY A 651 -17.34 38.92 6.34
CA GLY A 651 -17.93 38.45 5.08
C GLY A 651 -16.95 37.57 4.25
N ILE A 652 -17.31 37.37 2.96
CA ILE A 652 -16.51 36.60 2.01
C ILE A 652 -15.08 37.15 1.83
N GLY A 653 -14.89 38.45 2.01
CA GLY A 653 -13.58 39.11 1.99
C GLY A 653 -12.67 38.63 3.12
N ALA A 654 -13.22 38.39 4.32
CA ALA A 654 -12.49 37.84 5.44
C ALA A 654 -12.07 36.37 5.15
N ALA A 655 -12.98 35.56 4.63
CA ALA A 655 -12.67 34.20 4.22
C ALA A 655 -11.56 34.18 3.14
N ALA A 656 -11.61 35.08 2.16
CA ALA A 656 -10.60 35.25 1.12
C ALA A 656 -9.24 35.65 1.73
N ALA A 657 -9.23 36.60 2.66
CA ALA A 657 -8.03 37.09 3.33
C ALA A 657 -7.39 36.01 4.19
N VAL A 658 -8.19 35.23 4.92
CA VAL A 658 -7.71 34.06 5.67
C VAL A 658 -7.10 33.01 4.73
N LEU A 659 -7.81 32.63 3.67
CA LEU A 659 -7.32 31.65 2.69
C LEU A 659 -6.02 32.12 2.03
N PHE A 660 -5.92 33.42 1.72
CA PHE A 660 -4.69 34.02 1.21
C PHE A 660 -3.54 33.93 2.22
N ALA A 661 -3.74 34.40 3.45
CA ALA A 661 -2.72 34.45 4.49
C ALA A 661 -2.20 33.05 4.84
N VAL A 662 -3.08 32.08 4.97
CA VAL A 662 -2.73 30.68 5.24
C VAL A 662 -1.87 30.10 4.12
N ASN A 663 -2.19 30.36 2.85
CA ASN A 663 -1.39 29.85 1.73
C ASN A 663 -0.04 30.57 1.60
N VAL A 664 0.05 31.86 1.92
CA VAL A 664 1.31 32.62 1.95
C VAL A 664 2.22 32.13 3.09
N THR A 665 1.70 31.99 4.30
CA THR A 665 2.48 31.51 5.46
C THR A 665 2.93 30.05 5.28
N ALA A 666 2.16 29.25 4.55
CA ALA A 666 2.54 27.88 4.23
C ALA A 666 3.78 27.78 3.30
N VAL A 667 4.23 28.86 2.65
CA VAL A 667 5.47 28.86 1.84
C VAL A 667 6.71 28.68 2.72
N VAL A 668 6.70 29.18 3.96
CA VAL A 668 7.80 29.05 4.92
C VAL A 668 7.46 27.96 5.94
N PRO A 669 7.98 26.73 5.77
CA PRO A 669 7.66 25.62 6.68
C PRO A 669 8.44 25.74 7.99
N ALA A 670 7.96 26.56 8.91
CA ALA A 670 8.60 26.79 10.21
C ALA A 670 8.34 25.65 11.21
N THR A 671 7.12 25.08 11.18
CA THR A 671 6.69 24.02 12.10
C THR A 671 5.99 22.88 11.35
N PRO A 672 5.91 21.64 11.91
CA PRO A 672 5.09 20.58 11.37
C PRO A 672 3.62 21.04 11.25
N SER A 673 3.00 20.82 10.08
CA SER A 673 1.63 21.29 9.76
C SER A 673 1.40 22.78 9.94
N ASN A 674 2.46 23.60 10.01
CA ASN A 674 2.41 25.04 10.31
C ASN A 674 1.68 25.42 11.62
N ILE A 675 1.56 24.50 12.58
CA ILE A 675 0.92 24.73 13.87
C ILE A 675 1.58 25.93 14.57
N GLY A 676 0.78 26.87 15.08
CA GLY A 676 1.20 28.11 15.68
C GLY A 676 1.29 29.26 14.67
N VAL A 677 2.03 29.13 13.60
CA VAL A 677 2.15 30.13 12.53
C VAL A 677 0.82 30.35 11.80
N PHE A 678 0.11 29.25 11.54
CA PHE A 678 -1.21 29.23 10.93
C PHE A 678 -2.22 30.03 11.77
N GLN A 679 -2.31 29.75 13.09
CA GLN A 679 -3.21 30.43 14.01
C GLN A 679 -2.89 31.93 14.12
N LEU A 680 -1.60 32.27 14.20
CA LEU A 680 -1.17 33.68 14.26
C LEU A 680 -1.57 34.45 12.98
N ALA A 681 -1.46 33.82 11.82
CA ALA A 681 -1.90 34.41 10.55
C ALA A 681 -3.41 34.66 10.53
N VAL A 682 -4.20 33.67 10.98
CA VAL A 682 -5.65 33.77 11.06
C VAL A 682 -6.08 34.86 12.06
N ILE A 683 -5.49 34.91 13.25
CA ILE A 683 -5.76 35.96 14.27
C ILE A 683 -5.41 37.33 13.69
N SER A 684 -4.23 37.47 13.08
CA SER A 684 -3.82 38.75 12.48
C SER A 684 -4.81 39.24 11.44
N VAL A 685 -5.34 38.38 10.58
CA VAL A 685 -6.30 38.72 9.56
C VAL A 685 -7.66 39.07 10.18
N LEU A 686 -8.24 38.18 10.97
CA LEU A 686 -9.61 38.36 11.48
C LEU A 686 -9.70 39.44 12.54
N HIS A 687 -8.74 39.52 13.48
CA HIS A 687 -8.77 40.51 14.54
C HIS A 687 -8.38 41.92 14.06
N THR A 688 -7.18 42.05 13.43
CA THR A 688 -6.72 43.37 12.96
C THR A 688 -7.44 43.86 11.74
N GLY A 689 -7.91 42.92 10.89
CA GLY A 689 -8.55 43.29 9.62
C GLY A 689 -10.05 43.47 9.67
N PHE A 690 -10.72 42.72 10.50
CA PHE A 690 -12.20 42.69 10.50
C PHE A 690 -12.78 42.89 11.91
N GLY A 691 -11.97 43.19 12.93
CA GLY A 691 -12.44 43.50 14.28
C GLY A 691 -12.97 42.28 15.07
N VAL A 692 -12.82 41.07 14.55
CA VAL A 692 -13.27 39.84 15.23
C VAL A 692 -12.53 39.65 16.56
N GLY A 693 -13.23 39.18 17.58
CA GLY A 693 -12.65 38.88 18.88
C GLY A 693 -11.46 37.91 18.77
N THR A 694 -10.39 38.15 19.55
CA THR A 694 -9.17 37.32 19.46
C THR A 694 -9.43 35.85 19.79
N ALA A 695 -10.38 35.56 20.71
CA ALA A 695 -10.79 34.19 21.06
C ALA A 695 -11.48 33.48 19.89
N ASP A 696 -12.40 34.14 19.23
CA ASP A 696 -13.15 33.63 18.08
C ASP A 696 -12.24 33.45 16.86
N ALA A 697 -11.32 34.40 16.63
CA ALA A 697 -10.31 34.30 15.58
C ALA A 697 -9.36 33.09 15.80
N LEU A 698 -8.95 32.83 17.05
CA LEU A 698 -8.15 31.65 17.37
C LEU A 698 -8.97 30.37 17.23
N ALA A 699 -10.22 30.35 17.73
CA ALA A 699 -11.13 29.21 17.59
C ALA A 699 -11.36 28.86 16.12
N TYR A 700 -11.59 29.87 15.27
CA TYR A 700 -11.69 29.70 13.82
C TYR A 700 -10.44 29.05 13.22
N GLY A 701 -9.24 29.54 13.60
CA GLY A 701 -7.98 29.00 13.13
C GLY A 701 -7.76 27.54 13.55
N VAL A 702 -8.15 27.18 14.76
CA VAL A 702 -8.06 25.79 15.29
C VAL A 702 -9.03 24.88 14.54
N ILE A 703 -10.29 25.29 14.34
CA ILE A 703 -11.30 24.51 13.62
C ILE A 703 -10.90 24.35 12.15
N LEU A 704 -10.45 25.40 11.48
CA LEU A 704 -10.02 25.33 10.06
C LEU A 704 -8.87 24.32 9.91
N GLN A 705 -7.88 24.37 10.78
CA GLN A 705 -6.76 23.43 10.74
C GLN A 705 -7.22 21.99 11.05
N ALA A 706 -8.14 21.82 12.01
CA ALA A 706 -8.72 20.50 12.31
C ALA A 706 -9.48 19.92 11.10
N VAL A 707 -10.24 20.74 10.38
CA VAL A 707 -10.95 20.39 9.13
C VAL A 707 -9.95 19.95 8.05
N GLU A 708 -8.85 20.68 7.85
CA GLU A 708 -7.81 20.33 6.89
C GLU A 708 -7.15 18.98 7.24
N ILE A 709 -6.77 18.78 8.50
CA ILE A 709 -6.15 17.55 8.96
C ILE A 709 -7.12 16.36 8.88
N ALA A 710 -8.36 16.54 9.35
CA ALA A 710 -9.39 15.50 9.29
C ALA A 710 -9.66 15.05 7.85
N THR A 711 -9.78 15.99 6.93
CA THR A 711 -10.00 15.71 5.50
C THR A 711 -8.78 15.00 4.89
N ALA A 712 -7.56 15.45 5.23
CA ALA A 712 -6.32 14.83 4.77
C ALA A 712 -6.19 13.39 5.26
N VAL A 713 -6.54 13.11 6.52
CA VAL A 713 -6.51 11.77 7.10
C VAL A 713 -7.61 10.89 6.52
N ALA A 714 -8.85 11.39 6.43
CA ALA A 714 -9.99 10.64 5.93
C ALA A 714 -9.80 10.15 4.48
N LEU A 715 -9.21 10.98 3.61
CA LEU A 715 -8.98 10.64 2.21
C LEU A 715 -7.60 10.04 1.95
N GLY A 716 -6.58 10.50 2.66
CA GLY A 716 -5.18 10.10 2.43
C GLY A 716 -4.81 8.78 3.08
N LEU A 717 -5.34 8.46 4.27
CA LEU A 717 -5.03 7.20 4.95
C LEU A 717 -5.52 5.98 4.15
N PRO A 718 -6.77 5.93 3.65
CA PRO A 718 -7.21 4.86 2.77
C PRO A 718 -6.38 4.76 1.47
N ALA A 719 -5.97 5.91 0.89
CA ALA A 719 -5.12 5.93 -0.29
C ALA A 719 -3.73 5.37 0.01
N LEU A 720 -3.13 5.73 1.14
CA LEU A 720 -1.82 5.23 1.58
C LEU A 720 -1.83 3.72 1.88
N VAL A 721 -2.84 3.26 2.61
CA VAL A 721 -3.02 1.82 2.92
C VAL A 721 -3.19 1.01 1.64
N ARG A 722 -3.96 1.52 0.70
CA ARG A 722 -4.22 0.87 -0.59
C ARG A 722 -2.99 0.81 -1.49
N GLU A 723 -2.10 1.78 -1.42
CA GLU A 723 -0.84 1.81 -2.17
C GLU A 723 0.21 0.85 -1.58
N GLY A 724 0.07 0.43 -0.33
CA GLY A 724 1.03 -0.46 0.33
C GLY A 724 2.44 0.12 0.40
N LEU A 725 2.57 1.45 0.38
CA LEU A 725 3.84 2.17 0.25
C LEU A 725 4.78 1.89 1.43
N THR A 726 5.90 1.23 1.13
CA THR A 726 7.05 1.14 2.04
C THR A 726 8.30 1.72 1.35
N TRP A 727 9.26 2.20 2.15
CA TRP A 727 10.55 2.65 1.62
C TRP A 727 11.35 1.54 0.91
N SER A 728 11.06 0.27 1.20
CA SER A 728 11.64 -0.88 0.50
C SER A 728 11.21 -0.93 -0.97
N ASP A 729 9.99 -0.52 -1.27
CA ASP A 729 9.44 -0.57 -2.64
C ASP A 729 10.14 0.42 -3.58
N LEU A 730 10.64 1.54 -3.03
CA LEU A 730 11.46 2.52 -3.76
C LEU A 730 12.80 1.95 -4.25
N ARG A 731 13.36 1.02 -3.48
CA ARG A 731 14.63 0.38 -3.78
C ARG A 731 14.50 -0.59 -4.95
N VAL A 732 13.38 -1.27 -5.04
CA VAL A 732 13.10 -2.28 -6.07
C VAL A 732 13.04 -1.68 -7.47
N GLN A 733 12.36 -0.56 -7.66
CA GLN A 733 12.32 0.10 -8.97
C GLN A 733 13.69 0.62 -9.41
N ALA A 734 14.55 0.99 -8.46
CA ALA A 734 15.94 1.31 -8.78
C ALA A 734 16.72 0.09 -9.26
N LEU A 735 16.41 -1.09 -8.78
CA LEU A 735 17.03 -2.35 -9.20
C LEU A 735 16.53 -2.82 -10.57
N SER A 736 15.23 -2.69 -10.85
CA SER A 736 14.66 -3.07 -12.15
C SER A 736 15.09 -2.19 -13.33
N THR A 737 15.75 -1.05 -13.08
CA THR A 737 16.29 -0.16 -14.12
C THR A 737 17.78 -0.34 -14.34
N ALA A 738 18.46 -1.20 -13.58
CA ALA A 738 19.86 -1.52 -13.82
C ALA A 738 20.00 -2.31 -15.15
N PRO A 739 20.96 -1.98 -16.02
CA PRO A 739 21.17 -2.73 -17.25
C PRO A 739 21.61 -4.16 -16.92
N VAL A 740 20.90 -5.15 -17.47
CA VAL A 740 21.27 -6.56 -17.38
C VAL A 740 22.24 -6.86 -18.53
N ARG A 741 23.33 -7.58 -18.24
CA ARG A 741 24.31 -8.01 -19.23
C ARG A 741 24.49 -9.52 -19.13
N LEU A 742 24.16 -10.23 -20.18
CA LEU A 742 24.39 -11.67 -20.28
C LEU A 742 25.67 -11.95 -21.10
N GLU A 743 26.40 -12.97 -20.68
CA GLU A 743 27.51 -13.52 -21.47
C GLU A 743 26.97 -14.55 -22.45
N SER A 744 27.60 -14.73 -23.62
CA SER A 744 27.15 -15.68 -24.66
C SER A 744 27.21 -17.15 -24.22
N LYS A 745 27.89 -17.47 -23.13
CA LYS A 745 27.86 -18.78 -22.43
C LYS A 745 27.68 -18.58 -20.92
N PRO A 746 26.80 -19.40 -20.27
CA PRO A 746 26.63 -19.33 -18.83
C PRO A 746 27.92 -19.75 -18.10
N ARG A 747 28.25 -19.04 -17.01
CA ARG A 747 29.34 -19.42 -16.13
C ARG A 747 29.03 -20.71 -15.39
N ASP A 748 29.95 -21.68 -15.43
CA ASP A 748 29.80 -22.95 -14.72
C ASP A 748 29.93 -22.74 -13.19
N ARG A 749 28.96 -23.19 -12.41
CA ARG A 749 28.99 -23.07 -10.93
C ARG A 749 29.96 -24.04 -10.25
N SER A 750 30.56 -24.97 -10.98
CA SER A 750 31.42 -26.01 -10.39
C SER A 750 32.69 -25.49 -9.71
N GLY A 751 33.01 -24.19 -9.85
CA GLY A 751 34.21 -23.56 -9.26
C GLY A 751 34.00 -22.78 -7.96
N ALA A 752 32.75 -22.42 -7.58
CA ALA A 752 32.51 -21.44 -6.51
C ALA A 752 32.33 -22.03 -5.09
N SER A 753 32.35 -23.35 -4.92
CA SER A 753 32.10 -24.00 -3.61
C SER A 753 33.37 -24.43 -2.84
N ARG A 754 34.57 -23.99 -3.24
CA ARG A 754 35.82 -24.36 -2.55
C ARG A 754 36.62 -23.24 -1.88
N GLU A 755 36.18 -21.99 -1.93
CA GLU A 755 36.90 -20.86 -1.31
C GLU A 755 36.17 -20.13 -0.16
N GLY A 756 35.33 -20.83 0.59
CA GLY A 756 34.58 -20.21 1.70
C GLY A 756 34.57 -21.00 3.00
N ALA A 757 35.55 -21.92 3.20
CA ALA A 757 35.68 -22.64 4.45
C ALA A 757 37.16 -22.66 4.90
N ILE A 758 37.62 -21.54 5.45
CA ILE A 758 38.69 -21.44 6.46
C ILE A 758 38.32 -20.30 7.41
#